data_d70d50351fa02f4d6ac2f795b8f180ec
#
_entry.id   d70d50351fa02f4d6ac2f795b8f180ec
#
_cell.length_a   1.000
_cell.length_b   1.000
_cell.length_c   1.000
_cell.angle_alpha   90.00
_cell.angle_beta   90.00
_cell.angle_gamma   90.00
#
_symmetry.space_group_name_H-M   'P 1'
#
loop_
_entity.id
_entity.type
_entity.pdbx_description
1 polymer ?
#
loop_
_entity_poly.entity_id
_entity_poly.type
_entity_poly.pdbx_seq_one_letter_code
_entity_poly.pdbx_strand_id
1 'polypeptide(L)'
;MRKLRAAVPFRVVVMAFAVVSLLHCRAAGAPYAVDGRAVKTVYPAKDWVVSDYVVTDFGAKAEPGFDNRETFQAAIDAAWRDGGGVVYVPDGHYEFRSTQTGTKDVRVRRGKDEARQSFSYEYVLRLPPGVQLRGDWADPEQHRGRVLGTVLEVRVGKDSPNHDGAVESWWNDPQAGNALHTTYTSIADRFIEMNAGTGVRNLSIWYPEQDACDVRPYPWTLFQAGGDCATVESVTLVNSYNGFYSAPSELHYLLNCYITALNTGIEVHVCTDIGRIENVKVAPRYWAESALPGAPSLAAARAYTKAHATGYRMHRSDWEYVSYLDITGCKTGMWVGREPGYSDTPNAQFYGIRIDDCASGLYVEGVNPYGLLISNSSFGSADGGNAVCFGRDFSTSVQFCGVSFTGPVVSNGSGGVVSFDDCSFGAGRDYALRLNGGNALLTRCSFAKSARHVCLGADAGVLRAVNSGYKGRLQVADSSLSAKVEVVNDAKYRLKPVPRSVKTDIGVRPRPASDRVVRACLPCAKGYNNDVPSVDVSSLLQSLLDSLGGDGGGTLYLPAGRYLVDRPVRVPSGVELRGSWDVQHHTQSGGTALFTNYDGGTEGEHGPSLIQLEAGAGLNGLNIVQLNIASGGFSRDNPRRTPFLIQGQGRGVYVVNVTVPMGDKGIDLASYDTGGHYVDYFAGVLLRAGIWVGGGAEGGFIRNMQFNPHYGSRLPQGGQGYPDLQMTRFVQSNCSALKFADVKNQTIFNNFVYGSIYGIHFLKDAVTGRCPGRITMIGHGSDGCTFSLFVEDADKDTEITAVNSELVNTRIEEQPVRSYVLMGDRPGTPKVHPGARLTLCNSAFWGSPVVGAIVNNGTLCLRQANFASCGAPAVDVRGGRAHVYTTYFAHPVPKEAAGGNATYARLHGGGILMELTNNYYASPLRPVSDKPGQVTGSDVK
;
A
#
# COMPACT_ATOMS: atom_id res chain seq x y z
N MET A 1 72.18 -13.59 -16.17
CA MET A 1 70.87 -14.24 -16.10
C MET A 1 69.81 -13.22 -15.76
N ARG A 2 69.17 -12.61 -16.78
CA ARG A 2 68.12 -11.61 -16.63
C ARG A 2 66.76 -12.30 -16.81
N LYS A 3 65.92 -12.17 -15.78
CA LYS A 3 64.53 -12.61 -15.81
C LYS A 3 63.67 -11.61 -16.61
N LEU A 4 63.13 -11.99 -17.74
CA LEU A 4 62.05 -11.28 -18.41
C LEU A 4 60.73 -11.54 -17.69
N ARG A 5 60.13 -10.50 -17.13
CA ARG A 5 58.70 -10.48 -16.72
C ARG A 5 57.90 -9.94 -17.92
N ALA A 6 57.07 -10.77 -18.50
CA ALA A 6 56.09 -10.35 -19.48
C ALA A 6 54.95 -9.65 -18.75
N ALA A 7 54.76 -8.37 -18.97
CA ALA A 7 53.56 -7.61 -18.53
C ALA A 7 52.45 -7.84 -19.57
N VAL A 8 51.40 -8.51 -19.15
CA VAL A 8 50.14 -8.60 -19.93
C VAL A 8 49.49 -7.21 -19.82
N PRO A 9 49.15 -6.55 -20.93
CA PRO A 9 48.63 -5.19 -20.85
C PRO A 9 47.22 -5.20 -20.27
N PHE A 10 47.03 -4.42 -19.23
CA PHE A 10 45.77 -4.23 -18.47
C PHE A 10 44.55 -3.85 -19.33
N ARG A 11 44.78 -3.37 -20.56
CA ARG A 11 43.71 -3.04 -21.53
C ARG A 11 42.96 -4.25 -22.08
N VAL A 12 43.57 -5.43 -22.13
CA VAL A 12 42.91 -6.64 -22.65
C VAL A 12 41.94 -7.24 -21.61
N VAL A 13 42.30 -7.12 -20.32
CA VAL A 13 41.44 -7.58 -19.21
C VAL A 13 40.21 -6.67 -19.03
N VAL A 14 40.39 -5.34 -19.23
CA VAL A 14 39.26 -4.40 -19.17
C VAL A 14 38.29 -4.58 -20.35
N MET A 15 38.83 -4.86 -21.55
CA MET A 15 37.95 -5.17 -22.71
C MET A 15 37.26 -6.53 -22.58
N ALA A 16 37.92 -7.53 -22.02
CA ALA A 16 37.27 -8.83 -21.77
C ALA A 16 36.17 -8.71 -20.68
N PHE A 17 36.37 -7.93 -19.64
CA PHE A 17 35.32 -7.65 -18.65
C PHE A 17 34.20 -6.77 -19.21
N ALA A 18 34.49 -5.79 -20.05
CA ALA A 18 33.48 -4.96 -20.71
C ALA A 18 32.67 -5.78 -21.74
N VAL A 19 33.30 -6.68 -22.48
CA VAL A 19 32.63 -7.59 -23.43
C VAL A 19 31.82 -8.67 -22.68
N VAL A 20 32.31 -9.18 -21.55
CA VAL A 20 31.57 -10.13 -20.73
C VAL A 20 30.41 -9.41 -20.00
N SER A 21 30.60 -8.14 -19.55
CA SER A 21 29.51 -7.33 -19.00
C SER A 21 28.48 -6.91 -20.06
N LEU A 22 28.90 -6.68 -21.31
CA LEU A 22 27.99 -6.40 -22.42
C LEU A 22 27.27 -7.66 -22.94
N LEU A 23 27.85 -8.85 -22.75
CA LEU A 23 27.20 -10.13 -23.07
C LEU A 23 26.24 -10.63 -21.96
N HIS A 24 26.29 -10.03 -20.74
CA HIS A 24 25.33 -10.28 -19.67
C HIS A 24 24.23 -9.23 -19.56
N CYS A 25 24.25 -8.14 -20.35
CA CYS A 25 23.09 -7.33 -20.66
C CYS A 25 22.27 -8.00 -21.79
N ARG A 26 21.97 -9.28 -21.67
CA ARG A 26 20.88 -9.87 -22.46
C ARG A 26 19.57 -9.27 -21.97
N ALA A 27 18.86 -8.68 -22.92
CA ALA A 27 17.58 -8.05 -22.79
C ALA A 27 16.69 -8.77 -21.78
N ALA A 28 16.11 -8.02 -20.85
CA ALA A 28 14.96 -8.47 -20.11
C ALA A 28 13.97 -9.06 -21.13
N GLY A 29 13.47 -10.27 -20.85
CA GLY A 29 12.83 -11.13 -21.83
C GLY A 29 11.79 -10.43 -22.70
N ALA A 30 11.87 -10.71 -23.97
CA ALA A 30 10.88 -10.26 -24.93
C ALA A 30 9.50 -10.81 -24.56
N PRO A 31 8.40 -10.03 -24.68
CA PRO A 31 7.07 -10.58 -24.53
C PRO A 31 6.81 -11.67 -25.57
N TYR A 32 6.01 -12.65 -25.16
CA TYR A 32 5.56 -13.72 -26.06
C TYR A 32 4.07 -13.55 -26.35
N ALA A 33 3.69 -13.62 -27.61
CA ALA A 33 2.31 -13.69 -28.01
C ALA A 33 1.71 -15.08 -27.69
N VAL A 34 0.39 -15.16 -27.64
CA VAL A 34 -0.35 -16.41 -27.35
C VAL A 34 0.02 -17.55 -28.28
N ASP A 35 0.38 -17.27 -29.55
CA ASP A 35 0.85 -18.24 -30.52
C ASP A 35 2.30 -18.72 -30.27
N GLY A 36 2.95 -18.28 -29.24
CA GLY A 36 4.31 -18.65 -28.84
C GLY A 36 5.43 -17.92 -29.61
N ARG A 37 5.10 -16.98 -30.52
CA ARG A 37 6.12 -16.15 -31.17
C ARG A 37 6.67 -15.09 -30.19
N ALA A 38 7.96 -14.84 -30.26
CA ALA A 38 8.56 -13.75 -29.53
C ALA A 38 8.14 -12.40 -30.13
N VAL A 39 7.69 -11.46 -29.31
CA VAL A 39 7.40 -10.08 -29.72
C VAL A 39 8.63 -9.24 -29.44
N LYS A 40 9.18 -8.60 -30.46
CA LYS A 40 10.37 -7.78 -30.33
C LYS A 40 10.04 -6.53 -29.51
N THR A 41 10.77 -6.33 -28.39
CA THR A 41 10.74 -5.09 -27.61
C THR A 41 12.01 -4.30 -27.85
N VAL A 42 11.90 -2.97 -27.84
CA VAL A 42 13.02 -2.03 -27.91
C VAL A 42 13.40 -1.59 -26.50
N TYR A 43 12.41 -1.41 -25.63
CA TYR A 43 12.56 -1.00 -24.23
C TYR A 43 11.93 -2.06 -23.32
N PRO A 44 12.63 -3.15 -23.01
CA PRO A 44 12.08 -4.23 -22.22
C PRO A 44 11.84 -3.78 -20.78
N ALA A 45 10.70 -4.17 -20.23
CA ALA A 45 10.37 -3.95 -18.84
C ALA A 45 11.37 -4.67 -17.90
N LYS A 46 11.49 -4.15 -16.67
CA LYS A 46 12.33 -4.78 -15.63
C LYS A 46 11.79 -6.13 -15.18
N ASP A 47 10.49 -6.37 -15.33
CA ASP A 47 9.84 -7.63 -15.03
C ASP A 47 9.58 -8.44 -16.30
N TRP A 48 9.20 -9.71 -16.09
CA TRP A 48 8.93 -10.65 -17.16
C TRP A 48 7.55 -10.42 -17.77
N VAL A 49 7.43 -10.50 -19.10
CA VAL A 49 6.16 -10.27 -19.81
C VAL A 49 5.78 -11.45 -20.68
N VAL A 50 4.55 -11.91 -20.51
CA VAL A 50 3.87 -12.75 -21.49
C VAL A 50 2.61 -12.04 -21.92
N SER A 51 2.46 -11.81 -23.23
CA SER A 51 1.31 -11.13 -23.81
C SER A 51 0.37 -12.15 -24.43
N ASP A 52 -0.90 -12.05 -24.12
CA ASP A 52 -1.94 -12.88 -24.69
C ASP A 52 -2.37 -12.37 -26.08
N TYR A 53 -2.36 -11.04 -26.29
CA TYR A 53 -2.86 -10.38 -27.50
C TYR A 53 -1.94 -9.23 -27.91
N VAL A 54 -1.68 -9.07 -29.20
CA VAL A 54 -0.88 -7.96 -29.73
C VAL A 54 -1.80 -7.06 -30.58
N VAL A 55 -1.88 -5.76 -30.27
CA VAL A 55 -2.83 -4.85 -30.95
C VAL A 55 -2.63 -4.77 -32.46
N THR A 56 -1.40 -4.96 -32.96
CA THR A 56 -1.11 -4.98 -34.40
C THR A 56 -1.74 -6.18 -35.11
N ASP A 57 -1.98 -7.29 -34.42
CA ASP A 57 -2.70 -8.45 -34.99
C ASP A 57 -4.20 -8.14 -35.20
N PHE A 58 -4.72 -7.10 -34.55
CA PHE A 58 -6.07 -6.57 -34.72
C PHE A 58 -6.13 -5.37 -35.65
N GLY A 59 -5.04 -5.04 -36.34
CA GLY A 59 -4.95 -3.98 -37.33
C GLY A 59 -4.53 -2.61 -36.79
N ALA A 60 -4.06 -2.50 -35.54
CA ALA A 60 -3.50 -1.26 -35.02
C ALA A 60 -2.23 -0.84 -35.76
N LYS A 61 -2.08 0.47 -35.98
CA LYS A 61 -0.99 1.06 -36.75
C LYS A 61 -0.39 2.27 -36.06
N ALA A 62 0.93 2.28 -35.94
CA ALA A 62 1.70 3.45 -35.50
C ALA A 62 1.93 4.41 -36.69
N GLU A 63 0.85 4.84 -37.36
CA GLU A 63 0.87 5.70 -38.54
C GLU A 63 0.12 7.02 -38.22
N PRO A 64 0.67 8.19 -38.55
CA PRO A 64 -0.03 9.46 -38.37
C PRO A 64 -1.39 9.48 -39.11
N GLY A 65 -2.43 9.94 -38.42
CA GLY A 65 -3.79 10.04 -38.98
C GLY A 65 -4.63 8.77 -38.86
N PHE A 66 -4.04 7.62 -38.46
CA PHE A 66 -4.82 6.41 -38.26
C PHE A 66 -5.44 6.38 -36.85
N ASP A 67 -6.77 6.25 -36.80
CA ASP A 67 -7.49 6.14 -35.51
C ASP A 67 -7.46 4.70 -34.99
N ASN A 68 -6.73 4.48 -33.91
CA ASN A 68 -6.52 3.16 -33.34
C ASN A 68 -7.62 2.70 -32.36
N ARG A 69 -8.65 3.49 -32.11
CA ARG A 69 -9.67 3.19 -31.10
C ARG A 69 -10.32 1.81 -31.30
N GLU A 70 -10.80 1.52 -32.50
CA GLU A 70 -11.51 0.26 -32.77
C GLU A 70 -10.59 -0.96 -32.73
N THR A 71 -9.38 -0.82 -33.23
CA THR A 71 -8.41 -1.93 -33.25
C THR A 71 -7.92 -2.29 -31.87
N PHE A 72 -7.66 -1.29 -31.01
CA PHE A 72 -7.33 -1.53 -29.60
C PHE A 72 -8.50 -2.15 -28.85
N GLN A 73 -9.73 -1.61 -29.02
CA GLN A 73 -10.90 -2.15 -28.34
C GLN A 73 -11.19 -3.58 -28.80
N ALA A 74 -10.96 -3.92 -30.08
CA ALA A 74 -11.12 -5.29 -30.58
C ALA A 74 -10.15 -6.28 -29.91
N ALA A 75 -8.87 -5.88 -29.68
CA ALA A 75 -7.91 -6.68 -28.95
C ALA A 75 -8.29 -6.86 -27.47
N ILE A 76 -8.74 -5.77 -26.82
CA ILE A 76 -9.23 -5.74 -25.44
C ILE A 76 -10.45 -6.66 -25.29
N ASP A 77 -11.42 -6.56 -26.20
CA ASP A 77 -12.65 -7.37 -26.18
C ASP A 77 -12.34 -8.86 -26.44
N ALA A 78 -11.34 -9.17 -27.28
CA ALA A 78 -10.88 -10.54 -27.50
C ALA A 78 -10.27 -11.13 -26.22
N ALA A 79 -9.39 -10.39 -25.54
CA ALA A 79 -8.83 -10.81 -24.26
C ALA A 79 -9.93 -11.07 -23.22
N TRP A 80 -10.90 -10.16 -23.12
CA TRP A 80 -12.02 -10.30 -22.19
C TRP A 80 -12.89 -11.52 -22.46
N ARG A 81 -13.22 -11.79 -23.74
CA ARG A 81 -14.02 -12.98 -24.13
C ARG A 81 -13.35 -14.31 -23.73
N ASP A 82 -12.03 -14.35 -23.75
CA ASP A 82 -11.25 -15.52 -23.32
C ASP A 82 -11.05 -15.63 -21.80
N GLY A 83 -11.53 -14.62 -21.05
CA GLY A 83 -11.47 -14.60 -19.57
C GLY A 83 -10.45 -13.63 -19.00
N GLY A 84 -9.86 -12.76 -19.78
CA GLY A 84 -8.84 -11.78 -19.40
C GLY A 84 -7.47 -12.06 -20.03
N GLY A 85 -6.51 -11.22 -19.72
CA GLY A 85 -5.14 -11.37 -20.21
C GLY A 85 -4.46 -10.04 -20.55
N VAL A 86 -3.24 -10.13 -21.06
CA VAL A 86 -2.41 -8.98 -21.38
C VAL A 86 -2.55 -8.63 -22.86
N VAL A 87 -2.95 -7.41 -23.15
CA VAL A 87 -2.97 -6.80 -24.47
C VAL A 87 -1.70 -6.00 -24.66
N TYR A 88 -0.81 -6.44 -25.51
CA TYR A 88 0.47 -5.81 -25.76
C TYR A 88 0.42 -4.79 -26.89
N VAL A 89 1.03 -3.62 -26.63
CA VAL A 89 1.17 -2.51 -27.58
C VAL A 89 2.66 -2.33 -27.90
N PRO A 90 3.12 -2.71 -29.09
CA PRO A 90 4.51 -2.53 -29.49
C PRO A 90 4.97 -1.06 -29.44
N ASP A 91 6.30 -0.85 -29.45
CA ASP A 91 6.89 0.48 -29.60
C ASP A 91 6.30 1.23 -30.80
N GLY A 92 5.96 2.49 -30.60
CA GLY A 92 5.37 3.35 -31.63
C GLY A 92 4.36 4.36 -31.07
N HIS A 93 3.91 5.25 -31.94
CA HIS A 93 2.96 6.29 -31.66
C HIS A 93 1.59 5.93 -32.23
N TYR A 94 0.59 5.74 -31.38
CA TYR A 94 -0.77 5.31 -31.75
C TYR A 94 -1.77 6.44 -31.49
N GLU A 95 -2.36 6.98 -32.55
CA GLU A 95 -3.32 8.07 -32.43
C GLU A 95 -4.74 7.56 -32.11
N PHE A 96 -5.46 8.35 -31.28
CA PHE A 96 -6.86 8.15 -30.95
C PHE A 96 -7.65 9.40 -31.30
N ARG A 97 -8.65 9.29 -32.18
CA ARG A 97 -9.34 10.40 -32.81
C ARG A 97 -10.86 10.36 -32.65
N SER A 98 -11.40 9.29 -32.08
CA SER A 98 -12.84 9.12 -31.85
C SER A 98 -13.15 8.63 -30.44
N THR A 99 -14.38 8.89 -30.01
CA THR A 99 -14.93 8.48 -28.71
C THR A 99 -16.07 7.48 -28.89
N GLN A 100 -16.46 6.89 -27.75
CA GLN A 100 -17.70 6.14 -27.56
C GLN A 100 -18.51 6.80 -26.45
N THR A 101 -19.83 6.73 -26.56
CA THR A 101 -20.71 7.19 -25.49
C THR A 101 -21.01 6.06 -24.52
N GLY A 102 -20.75 6.29 -23.24
CA GLY A 102 -21.18 5.46 -22.13
C GLY A 102 -22.37 6.05 -21.41
N THR A 103 -23.07 5.23 -20.63
CA THR A 103 -24.14 5.69 -19.74
C THR A 103 -23.91 5.15 -18.34
N LYS A 104 -24.25 5.94 -17.32
CA LYS A 104 -24.20 5.56 -15.92
C LYS A 104 -25.48 5.95 -15.22
N ASP A 105 -26.13 4.95 -14.60
CA ASP A 105 -27.32 5.22 -13.78
C ASP A 105 -26.87 5.62 -12.38
N VAL A 106 -27.30 6.81 -11.97
CA VAL A 106 -26.99 7.37 -10.66
C VAL A 106 -28.27 7.56 -9.87
N ARG A 107 -28.26 7.22 -8.58
CA ARG A 107 -29.34 7.60 -7.67
C ARG A 107 -29.24 9.08 -7.34
N VAL A 108 -30.21 9.85 -7.74
CA VAL A 108 -30.30 11.27 -7.44
C VAL A 108 -31.53 11.54 -6.58
N ARG A 109 -31.44 12.51 -5.68
CA ARG A 109 -32.57 12.95 -4.88
C ARG A 109 -33.28 14.12 -5.55
N ARG A 110 -34.61 14.03 -5.68
CA ARG A 110 -35.47 15.14 -6.12
C ARG A 110 -36.48 15.45 -5.01
N GLY A 111 -36.11 16.40 -4.13
CA GLY A 111 -36.96 16.75 -2.99
C GLY A 111 -37.02 15.62 -1.97
N LYS A 112 -38.20 14.98 -1.78
CA LYS A 112 -38.41 13.83 -0.89
C LYS A 112 -38.26 12.47 -1.58
N ASP A 113 -38.20 12.48 -2.93
CA ASP A 113 -38.22 11.26 -3.75
C ASP A 113 -36.80 10.91 -4.21
N GLU A 114 -36.52 9.61 -4.25
CA GLU A 114 -35.32 9.07 -4.90
C GLU A 114 -35.67 8.72 -6.34
N ALA A 115 -34.82 9.12 -7.27
CA ALA A 115 -34.93 8.74 -8.68
C ALA A 115 -33.61 8.18 -9.18
N ARG A 116 -33.67 7.20 -10.10
CA ARG A 116 -32.50 6.83 -10.91
C ARG A 116 -32.50 7.73 -12.14
N GLN A 117 -31.36 8.34 -12.42
CA GLN A 117 -31.16 9.16 -13.60
C GLN A 117 -29.95 8.62 -14.36
N SER A 118 -30.12 8.42 -15.67
CA SER A 118 -29.03 8.04 -16.57
C SER A 118 -28.28 9.29 -17.05
N PHE A 119 -26.97 9.25 -16.94
CA PHE A 119 -26.05 10.27 -17.43
C PHE A 119 -25.17 9.68 -18.51
N SER A 120 -24.94 10.45 -19.57
CA SER A 120 -24.02 10.09 -20.64
C SER A 120 -22.63 10.67 -20.37
N TYR A 121 -21.61 9.96 -20.78
CA TYR A 121 -20.22 10.40 -20.79
C TYR A 121 -19.48 9.82 -22.00
N GLU A 122 -18.38 10.45 -22.39
CA GLU A 122 -17.54 9.97 -23.48
C GLU A 122 -16.33 9.22 -22.95
N TYR A 123 -15.94 8.14 -23.63
CA TYR A 123 -14.70 7.41 -23.36
C TYR A 123 -14.03 6.96 -24.68
N VAL A 124 -12.73 6.71 -24.64
CA VAL A 124 -12.00 6.22 -25.83
C VAL A 124 -11.78 4.71 -25.74
N LEU A 125 -11.17 4.23 -24.67
CA LEU A 125 -10.95 2.82 -24.41
C LEU A 125 -11.61 2.39 -23.11
N ARG A 126 -12.13 1.18 -23.08
CA ARG A 126 -12.68 0.55 -21.87
C ARG A 126 -11.95 -0.76 -21.63
N LEU A 127 -11.31 -0.88 -20.47
CA LEU A 127 -10.74 -2.12 -20.00
C LEU A 127 -11.78 -2.86 -19.14
N PRO A 128 -12.35 -3.95 -19.64
CA PRO A 128 -13.23 -4.79 -18.83
C PRO A 128 -12.43 -5.60 -17.81
N PRO A 129 -13.11 -6.20 -16.80
CA PRO A 129 -12.42 -6.93 -15.74
C PRO A 129 -11.41 -7.95 -16.24
N GLY A 130 -10.21 -7.97 -15.65
CA GLY A 130 -9.15 -8.94 -15.94
C GLY A 130 -8.30 -8.64 -17.17
N VAL A 131 -8.50 -7.50 -17.84
CA VAL A 131 -7.70 -7.11 -19.00
C VAL A 131 -6.65 -6.08 -18.62
N GLN A 132 -5.40 -6.28 -19.05
CA GLN A 132 -4.29 -5.38 -18.85
C GLN A 132 -3.76 -4.88 -20.20
N LEU A 133 -3.60 -3.56 -20.34
CA LEU A 133 -2.95 -2.92 -21.48
C LEU A 133 -1.48 -2.66 -21.14
N ARG A 134 -0.58 -3.20 -21.95
CA ARG A 134 0.85 -3.14 -21.68
C ARG A 134 1.67 -2.77 -22.90
N GLY A 135 2.49 -1.73 -22.76
CA GLY A 135 3.37 -1.26 -23.82
C GLY A 135 4.84 -1.65 -23.65
N ASP A 136 5.67 -1.01 -24.42
CA ASP A 136 7.12 -1.00 -24.41
C ASP A 136 7.57 0.40 -23.94
N TRP A 137 8.26 0.53 -22.81
CA TRP A 137 8.44 1.82 -22.16
C TRP A 137 9.82 1.96 -21.55
N ALA A 138 10.42 3.13 -21.74
CA ALA A 138 11.67 3.51 -21.11
C ALA A 138 11.40 4.49 -19.95
N ASP A 139 12.03 4.24 -18.81
CA ASP A 139 11.96 5.10 -17.63
C ASP A 139 12.52 6.50 -17.93
N PRO A 140 11.71 7.58 -17.89
CA PRO A 140 12.16 8.93 -18.21
C PRO A 140 13.29 9.42 -17.29
N GLU A 141 13.38 8.95 -16.05
CA GLU A 141 14.50 9.31 -15.15
C GLU A 141 15.84 8.76 -15.66
N GLN A 142 15.85 7.64 -16.35
CA GLN A 142 17.04 7.04 -16.94
C GLN A 142 17.38 7.61 -18.32
N HIS A 143 16.43 8.33 -18.93
CA HIS A 143 16.52 8.88 -20.29
C HIS A 143 16.41 10.40 -20.34
N ARG A 144 16.77 11.12 -19.26
CA ARG A 144 16.77 12.59 -19.16
C ARG A 144 15.41 13.23 -19.48
N GLY A 145 14.35 12.65 -18.98
CA GLY A 145 12.97 13.12 -19.18
C GLY A 145 12.33 12.70 -20.51
N ARG A 146 13.10 12.14 -21.46
CA ARG A 146 12.59 11.79 -22.79
C ARG A 146 11.57 10.66 -22.72
N VAL A 147 10.50 10.84 -23.47
CA VAL A 147 9.49 9.80 -23.71
C VAL A 147 9.97 8.91 -24.86
N LEU A 148 10.10 7.62 -24.59
CA LEU A 148 10.54 6.59 -25.53
C LEU A 148 9.68 5.35 -25.37
N GLY A 149 9.46 4.62 -26.46
CA GLY A 149 8.64 3.40 -26.49
C GLY A 149 7.21 3.67 -26.93
N THR A 150 6.25 2.96 -26.37
CA THR A 150 4.84 3.06 -26.72
C THR A 150 4.23 4.38 -26.24
N VAL A 151 3.67 5.15 -27.17
CA VAL A 151 2.99 6.42 -26.90
C VAL A 151 1.55 6.37 -27.43
N LEU A 152 0.59 6.58 -26.54
CA LEU A 152 -0.81 6.76 -26.91
C LEU A 152 -1.06 8.26 -27.11
N GLU A 153 -1.32 8.68 -28.37
CA GLU A 153 -1.58 10.07 -28.74
C GLU A 153 -3.07 10.36 -28.72
N VAL A 154 -3.51 11.17 -27.76
CA VAL A 154 -4.93 11.52 -27.59
C VAL A 154 -5.23 12.81 -28.34
N ARG A 155 -5.95 12.68 -29.47
CA ARG A 155 -6.37 13.79 -30.33
C ARG A 155 -7.87 14.07 -30.29
N VAL A 156 -8.52 13.65 -29.22
CA VAL A 156 -9.96 13.78 -28.99
C VAL A 156 -10.23 14.27 -27.58
N GLY A 157 -11.39 14.86 -27.36
CA GLY A 157 -11.82 15.33 -26.04
C GLY A 157 -11.30 16.73 -25.65
N LYS A 158 -10.66 17.46 -26.59
CA LYS A 158 -10.29 18.87 -26.37
C LYS A 158 -11.53 19.70 -26.08
N ASP A 159 -11.46 20.56 -25.06
CA ASP A 159 -12.57 21.40 -24.60
C ASP A 159 -13.79 20.61 -24.12
N SER A 160 -13.59 19.37 -23.63
CA SER A 160 -14.68 18.55 -23.09
C SER A 160 -15.45 19.35 -22.01
N PRO A 161 -16.75 19.57 -22.19
CA PRO A 161 -17.57 20.25 -21.21
C PRO A 161 -17.81 19.41 -19.96
N ASN A 162 -17.56 18.11 -20.04
CA ASN A 162 -17.76 17.12 -18.97
C ASN A 162 -16.44 16.57 -18.41
N HIS A 163 -15.36 17.37 -18.43
CA HIS A 163 -14.05 16.98 -17.90
C HIS A 163 -14.02 16.83 -16.37
N ASP A 164 -15.04 17.34 -15.66
CA ASP A 164 -15.13 17.37 -14.19
C ASP A 164 -16.52 16.90 -13.70
N GLY A 165 -17.23 16.12 -14.50
CA GLY A 165 -18.63 15.74 -14.30
C GLY A 165 -18.94 15.07 -12.96
N ALA A 166 -19.17 15.84 -11.91
CA ALA A 166 -19.62 15.35 -10.62
C ALA A 166 -21.13 15.50 -10.46
N VAL A 167 -21.81 14.44 -10.07
CA VAL A 167 -23.25 14.40 -9.81
C VAL A 167 -23.48 13.99 -8.36
N GLU A 168 -24.29 14.79 -7.64
CA GLU A 168 -24.72 14.39 -6.30
C GLU A 168 -25.53 13.09 -6.38
N SER A 169 -25.12 12.13 -5.61
CA SER A 169 -25.69 10.79 -5.56
C SER A 169 -25.94 10.35 -4.12
N TRP A 170 -26.67 9.26 -3.96
CA TRP A 170 -27.04 8.73 -2.65
C TRP A 170 -26.59 7.28 -2.54
N TRP A 171 -26.03 6.97 -1.38
CA TRP A 171 -25.61 5.62 -1.01
C TRP A 171 -26.29 5.20 0.27
N ASN A 172 -26.79 3.97 0.33
CA ASN A 172 -27.31 3.36 1.54
C ASN A 172 -26.17 2.63 2.26
N ASP A 173 -26.00 2.95 3.53
CA ASP A 173 -25.09 2.21 4.39
C ASP A 173 -25.84 1.06 5.11
N PRO A 174 -25.60 -0.20 4.70
CA PRO A 174 -26.21 -1.36 5.37
C PRO A 174 -25.74 -1.52 6.81
N GLN A 175 -24.51 -1.09 7.14
CA GLN A 175 -23.93 -1.17 8.47
C GLN A 175 -24.53 -0.11 9.42
N ALA A 176 -24.91 1.02 8.89
CA ALA A 176 -25.59 2.09 9.64
C ALA A 176 -27.13 2.00 9.56
N GLY A 177 -27.70 0.81 9.35
CA GLY A 177 -29.15 0.60 9.29
C GLY A 177 -29.83 1.19 8.05
N ASN A 178 -29.15 1.21 6.92
CA ASN A 178 -29.59 1.80 5.66
C ASN A 178 -29.75 3.35 5.72
N ALA A 179 -28.96 4.00 6.56
CA ALA A 179 -28.90 5.46 6.53
C ALA A 179 -28.43 5.95 5.15
N LEU A 180 -29.10 6.99 4.64
CA LEU A 180 -28.76 7.58 3.37
C LEU A 180 -27.62 8.60 3.54
N HIS A 181 -26.51 8.35 2.85
CA HIS A 181 -25.41 9.30 2.79
C HIS A 181 -25.35 9.97 1.42
N THR A 182 -25.16 11.29 1.43
CA THR A 182 -24.88 12.04 0.21
C THR A 182 -23.44 11.81 -0.21
N THR A 183 -23.22 11.55 -1.47
CA THR A 183 -21.90 11.44 -2.07
C THR A 183 -21.91 12.03 -3.47
N TYR A 184 -20.76 12.13 -4.10
CA TYR A 184 -20.66 12.53 -5.50
C TYR A 184 -20.19 11.36 -6.35
N THR A 185 -20.93 11.10 -7.43
CA THR A 185 -20.52 10.14 -8.45
C THR A 185 -19.97 10.91 -9.64
N SER A 186 -18.77 10.62 -10.05
CA SER A 186 -18.23 11.20 -11.28
C SER A 186 -18.80 10.51 -12.51
N ILE A 187 -19.32 11.32 -13.41
CA ILE A 187 -19.74 10.95 -14.77
C ILE A 187 -18.83 11.62 -15.81
N ALA A 188 -17.63 12.04 -15.40
CA ALA A 188 -16.70 12.75 -16.26
C ALA A 188 -16.30 11.92 -17.48
N ASP A 189 -16.01 12.61 -18.58
CA ASP A 189 -15.39 12.03 -19.75
C ASP A 189 -14.00 11.49 -19.41
N ARG A 190 -13.57 10.43 -20.11
CA ARG A 190 -12.32 9.74 -19.83
C ARG A 190 -11.64 9.17 -21.08
N PHE A 191 -10.32 9.10 -21.05
CA PHE A 191 -9.59 8.45 -22.14
C PHE A 191 -9.63 6.93 -21.95
N ILE A 192 -9.15 6.41 -20.82
CA ILE A 192 -9.22 4.97 -20.49
C ILE A 192 -10.10 4.75 -19.26
N GLU A 193 -11.17 4.01 -19.44
CA GLU A 193 -12.03 3.51 -18.37
C GLU A 193 -11.50 2.17 -17.85
N MET A 194 -11.17 2.11 -16.58
CA MET A 194 -10.59 0.93 -15.91
C MET A 194 -11.62 0.30 -14.98
N ASN A 195 -11.91 -0.98 -15.16
CA ASN A 195 -12.79 -1.77 -14.27
C ASN A 195 -11.99 -2.65 -13.31
N ALA A 196 -12.63 -3.63 -12.67
CA ALA A 196 -12.00 -4.49 -11.67
C ALA A 196 -10.83 -5.33 -12.22
N GLY A 197 -9.73 -5.38 -11.50
CA GLY A 197 -8.57 -6.18 -11.88
C GLY A 197 -7.96 -5.77 -13.22
N THR A 198 -8.00 -4.50 -13.56
CA THR A 198 -7.42 -3.99 -14.80
C THR A 198 -6.08 -3.32 -14.56
N GLY A 199 -5.28 -3.22 -15.62
CA GLY A 199 -3.99 -2.56 -15.55
C GLY A 199 -3.63 -1.77 -16.80
N VAL A 200 -2.92 -0.66 -16.61
CA VAL A 200 -2.23 0.09 -17.66
C VAL A 200 -0.76 0.16 -17.29
N ARG A 201 0.10 -0.40 -18.12
CA ARG A 201 1.51 -0.57 -17.78
C ARG A 201 2.45 -0.27 -18.93
N ASN A 202 3.64 0.24 -18.59
CA ASN A 202 4.78 0.38 -19.51
C ASN A 202 4.46 1.15 -20.79
N LEU A 203 3.83 2.32 -20.68
CA LEU A 203 3.52 3.17 -21.83
C LEU A 203 3.45 4.65 -21.42
N SER A 204 3.39 5.51 -22.41
CA SER A 204 3.20 6.94 -22.22
C SER A 204 1.89 7.42 -22.86
N ILE A 205 1.25 8.41 -22.26
CA ILE A 205 0.02 9.03 -22.79
C ILE A 205 0.29 10.52 -22.99
N TRP A 206 0.01 11.00 -24.17
CA TRP A 206 0.32 12.35 -24.59
C TRP A 206 -0.84 13.01 -25.34
N TYR A 207 -1.07 14.29 -25.05
CA TYR A 207 -2.06 15.15 -25.68
C TYR A 207 -1.34 16.15 -26.59
N PRO A 208 -1.19 15.84 -27.89
CA PRO A 208 -0.33 16.64 -28.79
C PRO A 208 -0.88 18.04 -29.09
N GLU A 209 -2.16 18.32 -28.84
CA GLU A 209 -2.79 19.61 -29.05
C GLU A 209 -2.80 20.52 -27.79
N GLN A 210 -2.18 20.09 -26.68
CA GLN A 210 -1.97 20.94 -25.51
C GLN A 210 -0.82 21.93 -25.76
N ASP A 211 -1.06 23.18 -25.39
CA ASP A 211 -0.06 24.25 -25.40
C ASP A 211 0.06 24.87 -24.00
N ALA A 212 1.27 25.06 -23.49
CA ALA A 212 1.47 25.65 -22.17
C ALA A 212 1.02 27.13 -22.06
N CYS A 213 0.83 27.81 -23.21
CA CYS A 213 0.31 29.17 -23.28
C CYS A 213 -1.21 29.23 -23.46
N ASP A 214 -1.84 28.14 -23.87
CA ASP A 214 -3.30 28.00 -24.08
C ASP A 214 -3.76 26.60 -23.69
N VAL A 215 -3.63 26.29 -22.40
CA VAL A 215 -4.02 24.97 -21.88
C VAL A 215 -5.54 24.80 -21.94
N ARG A 216 -5.97 23.70 -22.53
CA ARG A 216 -7.38 23.36 -22.73
C ARG A 216 -7.81 22.23 -21.80
N PRO A 217 -9.08 22.24 -21.32
CA PRO A 217 -9.63 21.09 -20.60
C PRO A 217 -9.67 19.83 -21.47
N TYR A 218 -9.27 18.71 -20.89
CA TYR A 218 -9.40 17.37 -21.47
C TYR A 218 -10.00 16.41 -20.44
N PRO A 219 -10.61 15.30 -20.89
CA PRO A 219 -11.09 14.23 -20.02
C PRO A 219 -10.05 13.71 -19.04
N TRP A 220 -10.49 12.97 -18.02
CA TRP A 220 -9.60 12.18 -17.19
C TRP A 220 -8.81 11.19 -18.05
N THR A 221 -7.51 11.14 -17.87
CA THR A 221 -6.65 10.25 -18.66
C THR A 221 -6.88 8.79 -18.30
N LEU A 222 -6.83 8.48 -17.00
CA LEU A 222 -7.08 7.15 -16.46
C LEU A 222 -8.18 7.24 -15.40
N PHE A 223 -9.23 6.47 -15.57
CA PHE A 223 -10.41 6.57 -14.73
C PHE A 223 -10.84 5.19 -14.20
N GLN A 224 -10.71 4.97 -12.89
CA GLN A 224 -11.26 3.78 -12.24
C GLN A 224 -12.77 3.96 -12.09
N ALA A 225 -13.53 3.25 -12.94
CA ALA A 225 -14.97 3.47 -13.12
C ALA A 225 -15.85 2.68 -12.17
N GLY A 226 -15.29 1.65 -11.57
CA GLY A 226 -15.99 0.74 -10.66
C GLY A 226 -15.29 -0.59 -10.55
N GLY A 227 -15.43 -1.21 -9.38
CA GLY A 227 -14.71 -2.43 -9.05
C GLY A 227 -13.28 -2.17 -8.56
N ASP A 228 -12.75 -3.16 -7.89
CA ASP A 228 -11.52 -3.03 -7.12
C ASP A 228 -10.30 -3.43 -7.94
N CYS A 229 -9.11 -2.97 -7.52
CA CYS A 229 -7.83 -3.29 -8.14
C CYS A 229 -7.64 -2.70 -9.55
N ALA A 230 -7.57 -1.38 -9.67
CA ALA A 230 -7.04 -0.73 -10.86
C ALA A 230 -5.56 -0.43 -10.65
N THR A 231 -4.69 -0.96 -11.51
CA THR A 231 -3.24 -0.79 -11.41
C THR A 231 -2.71 0.07 -12.55
N VAL A 232 -1.90 1.08 -12.20
CA VAL A 232 -1.13 1.90 -13.14
C VAL A 232 0.34 1.76 -12.78
N GLU A 233 1.13 1.14 -13.64
CA GLU A 233 2.53 0.84 -13.34
C GLU A 233 3.47 1.23 -14.48
N SER A 234 4.52 1.99 -14.16
CA SER A 234 5.51 2.43 -15.14
C SER A 234 4.88 3.19 -16.31
N VAL A 235 4.04 4.18 -15.98
CA VAL A 235 3.32 5.00 -16.96
C VAL A 235 3.79 6.45 -16.87
N THR A 236 3.95 7.08 -18.05
CA THR A 236 4.21 8.52 -18.14
C THR A 236 2.97 9.25 -18.68
N LEU A 237 2.35 10.07 -17.83
CA LEU A 237 1.30 11.02 -18.24
C LEU A 237 1.98 12.34 -18.58
N VAL A 238 2.23 12.56 -19.88
CA VAL A 238 3.15 13.62 -20.36
C VAL A 238 2.63 15.03 -20.07
N ASN A 239 1.35 15.27 -20.35
CA ASN A 239 0.71 16.58 -20.21
C ASN A 239 -0.81 16.44 -20.03
N SER A 240 -1.22 15.57 -19.15
CA SER A 240 -2.63 15.35 -18.85
C SER A 240 -3.25 16.57 -18.17
N TYR A 241 -4.44 16.99 -18.64
CA TYR A 241 -5.23 17.99 -17.90
C TYR A 241 -5.63 17.39 -16.55
N ASN A 242 -6.29 16.22 -16.56
CA ASN A 242 -6.57 15.38 -15.41
C ASN A 242 -5.89 14.02 -15.60
N GLY A 243 -5.11 13.57 -14.62
CA GLY A 243 -4.33 12.35 -14.72
C GLY A 243 -5.11 11.08 -14.33
N PHE A 244 -5.05 10.67 -13.08
CA PHE A 244 -5.72 9.47 -12.56
C PHE A 244 -6.85 9.84 -11.59
N TYR A 245 -7.99 9.19 -11.75
CA TYR A 245 -9.16 9.34 -10.89
C TYR A 245 -9.67 7.99 -10.37
N SER A 246 -9.97 7.92 -9.06
CA SER A 246 -10.61 6.77 -8.43
C SER A 246 -11.78 7.22 -7.55
N ALA A 247 -13.02 6.80 -7.88
CA ALA A 247 -14.20 6.95 -7.02
C ALA A 247 -15.48 6.29 -7.58
N PRO A 248 -16.38 5.80 -6.78
CA PRO A 248 -16.13 5.08 -5.53
C PRO A 248 -15.56 3.70 -5.89
N SER A 249 -14.34 3.44 -5.54
CA SER A 249 -13.62 2.20 -5.89
C SER A 249 -12.51 1.96 -4.89
N GLU A 250 -12.07 0.73 -4.77
CA GLU A 250 -11.10 0.28 -3.78
C GLU A 250 -9.85 -0.28 -4.45
N LEU A 251 -8.78 -0.41 -3.67
CA LEU A 251 -7.57 -1.13 -4.05
C LEU A 251 -6.90 -0.59 -5.33
N HIS A 252 -6.96 0.71 -5.57
CA HIS A 252 -6.14 1.29 -6.63
C HIS A 252 -4.65 1.17 -6.28
N TYR A 253 -3.81 1.00 -7.33
CA TYR A 253 -2.37 0.92 -7.16
C TYR A 253 -1.64 1.69 -8.26
N LEU A 254 -0.98 2.79 -7.88
CA LEU A 254 -0.09 3.54 -8.76
C LEU A 254 1.35 3.25 -8.37
N LEU A 255 2.13 2.69 -9.28
CA LEU A 255 3.52 2.32 -9.06
C LEU A 255 4.42 2.87 -10.15
N ASN A 256 5.51 3.58 -9.75
CA ASN A 256 6.53 4.03 -10.69
C ASN A 256 5.98 4.90 -11.83
N CYS A 257 5.10 5.86 -11.52
CA CYS A 257 4.46 6.73 -12.50
C CYS A 257 5.06 8.14 -12.52
N TYR A 258 5.04 8.77 -13.69
CA TYR A 258 5.59 10.11 -13.95
C TYR A 258 4.52 10.98 -14.59
N ILE A 259 4.19 12.11 -13.97
CA ILE A 259 3.00 12.89 -14.33
C ILE A 259 3.37 14.36 -14.49
N THR A 260 3.03 14.98 -15.62
CA THR A 260 2.79 16.43 -15.65
C THR A 260 1.28 16.66 -15.61
N ALA A 261 0.80 17.23 -14.51
CA ALA A 261 -0.59 17.60 -14.34
C ALA A 261 -0.81 19.05 -14.76
N LEU A 262 -1.86 19.32 -15.55
CA LEU A 262 -2.22 20.69 -15.94
C LEU A 262 -3.38 21.22 -15.05
N ASN A 263 -4.20 20.33 -14.48
CA ASN A 263 -5.21 20.64 -13.47
C ASN A 263 -5.03 19.73 -12.23
N THR A 264 -5.30 18.43 -12.34
CA THR A 264 -5.18 17.48 -11.23
C THR A 264 -4.37 16.27 -11.66
N GLY A 265 -3.30 15.95 -10.92
CA GLY A 265 -2.47 14.77 -11.22
C GLY A 265 -3.13 13.47 -10.79
N ILE A 266 -3.50 13.39 -9.54
CA ILE A 266 -4.17 12.23 -8.93
C ILE A 266 -5.33 12.74 -8.09
N GLU A 267 -6.47 12.08 -8.17
CA GLU A 267 -7.62 12.37 -7.31
C GLU A 267 -8.29 11.07 -6.85
N VAL A 268 -8.50 10.96 -5.53
CA VAL A 268 -9.12 9.79 -4.89
C VAL A 268 -10.30 10.23 -4.05
N HIS A 269 -11.44 9.60 -4.28
CA HIS A 269 -12.68 9.80 -3.54
C HIS A 269 -13.24 8.46 -3.06
N VAL A 270 -13.82 8.42 -1.86
CA VAL A 270 -14.60 7.29 -1.34
C VAL A 270 -13.90 5.94 -1.57
N CYS A 271 -12.61 5.89 -1.27
CA CYS A 271 -11.88 4.64 -1.18
C CYS A 271 -12.11 4.05 0.21
N THR A 272 -12.84 2.95 0.32
CA THR A 272 -13.25 2.35 1.60
C THR A 272 -12.38 1.16 2.00
N ASP A 273 -11.47 0.75 1.15
CA ASP A 273 -10.42 -0.24 1.40
C ASP A 273 -9.12 0.24 0.72
N ILE A 274 -8.04 -0.28 1.06
CA ILE A 274 -6.66 0.14 0.86
C ILE A 274 -6.33 0.68 -0.55
N GLY A 275 -6.03 1.97 -0.65
CA GLY A 275 -5.34 2.55 -1.81
C GLY A 275 -3.82 2.51 -1.65
N ARG A 276 -3.06 2.40 -2.74
CA ARG A 276 -1.60 2.40 -2.74
C ARG A 276 -1.02 3.30 -3.82
N ILE A 277 -0.17 4.23 -3.41
CA ILE A 277 0.61 5.09 -4.31
C ILE A 277 2.08 4.95 -3.94
N GLU A 278 2.92 4.48 -4.87
CA GLU A 278 4.32 4.18 -4.60
C GLU A 278 5.22 4.66 -5.74
N ASN A 279 6.28 5.40 -5.38
CA ASN A 279 7.25 5.95 -6.33
C ASN A 279 6.60 6.70 -7.50
N VAL A 280 5.69 7.62 -7.17
CA VAL A 280 5.04 8.47 -8.16
C VAL A 280 5.65 9.87 -8.12
N LYS A 281 5.91 10.44 -9.29
CA LYS A 281 6.49 11.78 -9.41
C LYS A 281 5.59 12.69 -10.24
N VAL A 282 5.26 13.84 -9.68
CA VAL A 282 4.44 14.85 -10.35
C VAL A 282 5.30 16.11 -10.55
N ALA A 283 5.60 16.44 -11.80
CA ALA A 283 6.48 17.57 -12.11
C ALA A 283 6.28 18.09 -13.54
N PRO A 284 6.43 19.40 -13.79
CA PRO A 284 6.30 19.98 -15.13
C PRO A 284 7.35 19.49 -16.12
N ARG A 285 8.46 18.92 -15.65
CA ARG A 285 9.57 18.48 -16.49
C ARG A 285 9.23 17.28 -17.37
N TYR A 286 8.27 16.43 -16.99
CA TYR A 286 7.89 15.25 -17.80
C TYR A 286 7.22 15.63 -19.12
N TRP A 287 6.68 16.86 -19.22
CA TRP A 287 6.27 17.43 -20.48
C TRP A 287 7.41 18.18 -21.16
N ALA A 288 8.06 19.08 -20.43
CA ALA A 288 9.10 19.97 -20.99
C ALA A 288 10.33 19.21 -21.55
N GLU A 289 10.71 18.10 -20.90
CA GLU A 289 11.89 17.29 -21.27
C GLU A 289 11.53 16.04 -22.10
N SER A 290 10.25 15.86 -22.44
CA SER A 290 9.73 14.67 -23.13
C SER A 290 10.35 14.44 -24.51
N ALA A 291 10.89 15.48 -25.15
CA ALA A 291 11.34 15.52 -26.54
C ALA A 291 10.25 15.24 -27.58
N LEU A 292 8.96 15.29 -27.17
CA LEU A 292 7.83 15.20 -28.08
C LEU A 292 7.59 16.55 -28.79
N PRO A 293 6.98 16.53 -29.98
CA PRO A 293 6.62 17.76 -30.67
C PRO A 293 5.74 18.68 -29.81
N GLY A 294 6.01 19.99 -29.82
CA GLY A 294 5.25 20.95 -29.02
C GLY A 294 5.59 20.95 -27.51
N ALA A 295 6.60 20.23 -27.07
CA ALA A 295 7.06 20.30 -25.69
C ALA A 295 7.49 21.74 -25.35
N PRO A 296 6.94 22.36 -24.28
CA PRO A 296 7.25 23.72 -23.89
C PRO A 296 8.64 23.80 -23.23
N SER A 297 9.14 25.03 -23.04
CA SER A 297 10.26 25.20 -22.12
C SER A 297 9.86 24.81 -20.69
N LEU A 298 10.81 24.33 -19.89
CA LEU A 298 10.56 24.01 -18.48
C LEU A 298 10.03 25.23 -17.70
N ALA A 299 10.48 26.43 -18.05
CA ALA A 299 9.99 27.67 -17.43
C ALA A 299 8.51 27.91 -17.72
N ALA A 300 8.05 27.68 -18.96
CA ALA A 300 6.65 27.86 -19.36
C ALA A 300 5.75 26.80 -18.71
N ALA A 301 6.14 25.53 -18.79
CA ALA A 301 5.40 24.45 -18.14
C ALA A 301 5.26 24.68 -16.62
N ARG A 302 6.37 25.05 -15.95
CA ARG A 302 6.38 25.32 -14.52
C ARG A 302 5.56 26.55 -14.14
N ALA A 303 5.58 27.62 -14.94
CA ALA A 303 4.77 28.81 -14.68
C ALA A 303 3.29 28.47 -14.69
N TYR A 304 2.84 27.66 -15.67
CA TYR A 304 1.46 27.20 -15.74
C TYR A 304 1.09 26.30 -14.56
N THR A 305 1.85 25.23 -14.32
CA THR A 305 1.51 24.26 -13.28
C THR A 305 1.52 24.87 -11.87
N LYS A 306 2.44 25.82 -11.60
CA LYS A 306 2.45 26.56 -10.32
C LYS A 306 1.25 27.50 -10.12
N ALA A 307 0.61 27.92 -11.19
CA ALA A 307 -0.57 28.76 -11.11
C ALA A 307 -1.89 27.94 -10.98
N HIS A 308 -1.91 26.70 -11.51
CA HIS A 308 -3.15 25.97 -11.72
C HIS A 308 -3.19 24.56 -11.11
N ALA A 309 -2.12 23.77 -11.19
CA ALA A 309 -2.15 22.35 -10.94
C ALA A 309 -2.16 21.95 -9.46
N THR A 310 -2.93 20.91 -9.14
CA THR A 310 -2.83 20.15 -7.89
C THR A 310 -2.16 18.80 -8.20
N GLY A 311 -1.10 18.48 -7.46
CA GLY A 311 -0.37 17.22 -7.68
C GLY A 311 -1.19 16.00 -7.24
N TYR A 312 -1.64 15.98 -5.98
CA TYR A 312 -2.51 14.94 -5.45
C TYR A 312 -3.63 15.54 -4.61
N ARG A 313 -4.87 15.18 -4.91
CA ARG A 313 -6.06 15.53 -4.15
C ARG A 313 -6.65 14.27 -3.52
N MET A 314 -6.63 14.22 -2.19
CA MET A 314 -7.16 13.11 -1.41
C MET A 314 -8.38 13.55 -0.62
N HIS A 315 -9.53 13.09 -1.04
CA HIS A 315 -10.78 13.17 -0.30
C HIS A 315 -10.91 11.96 0.64
N ARG A 316 -12.11 11.58 1.05
CA ARG A 316 -12.29 10.40 1.88
C ARG A 316 -11.56 9.20 1.30
N SER A 317 -10.63 8.67 2.06
CA SER A 317 -9.96 7.41 1.81
C SER A 317 -9.64 6.76 3.14
N ASP A 318 -9.92 5.48 3.28
CA ASP A 318 -9.58 4.70 4.46
C ASP A 318 -8.30 3.92 4.15
N TRP A 319 -7.26 4.07 4.99
CA TRP A 319 -6.01 3.32 4.88
C TRP A 319 -5.20 3.59 3.61
N GLU A 320 -5.13 4.81 3.15
CA GLU A 320 -4.28 5.15 2.00
C GLU A 320 -2.80 4.97 2.35
N TYR A 321 -2.09 4.10 1.62
CA TYR A 321 -0.65 3.96 1.71
C TYR A 321 0.03 4.78 0.62
N VAL A 322 0.72 5.85 1.00
CA VAL A 322 1.49 6.67 0.06
C VAL A 322 2.96 6.62 0.42
N SER A 323 3.77 6.09 -0.49
CA SER A 323 5.21 5.92 -0.28
C SER A 323 6.01 6.49 -1.45
N TYR A 324 7.02 7.31 -1.14
CA TYR A 324 7.91 7.90 -2.15
C TYR A 324 7.19 8.70 -3.24
N LEU A 325 6.16 9.48 -2.85
CA LEU A 325 5.52 10.44 -3.72
C LEU A 325 6.35 11.74 -3.74
N ASP A 326 6.77 12.17 -4.93
CA ASP A 326 7.56 13.39 -5.16
C ASP A 326 6.74 14.38 -6.00
N ILE A 327 6.42 15.54 -5.45
CA ILE A 327 5.63 16.56 -6.14
C ILE A 327 6.40 17.87 -6.16
N THR A 328 6.57 18.45 -7.36
CA THR A 328 7.25 19.72 -7.51
C THR A 328 6.61 20.60 -8.58
N GLY A 329 6.66 21.92 -8.37
CA GLY A 329 6.23 22.89 -9.35
C GLY A 329 4.71 22.99 -9.58
N CYS A 330 3.90 22.63 -8.59
CA CYS A 330 2.44 22.74 -8.63
C CYS A 330 1.93 23.97 -7.85
N LYS A 331 0.69 24.37 -8.09
CA LYS A 331 -0.03 25.36 -7.25
C LYS A 331 -0.21 24.79 -5.85
N THR A 332 -0.74 23.56 -5.77
CA THR A 332 -0.85 22.79 -4.52
C THR A 332 -0.16 21.46 -4.72
N GLY A 333 0.83 21.15 -3.88
CA GLY A 333 1.49 19.87 -3.93
C GLY A 333 0.49 18.75 -3.60
N MET A 334 -0.01 18.75 -2.38
CA MET A 334 -1.01 17.81 -1.92
C MET A 334 -2.12 18.53 -1.17
N TRP A 335 -3.37 18.17 -1.48
CA TRP A 335 -4.56 18.61 -0.75
C TRP A 335 -5.24 17.39 -0.11
N VAL A 336 -5.53 17.50 1.19
CA VAL A 336 -6.17 16.45 1.98
C VAL A 336 -7.36 17.03 2.70
N GLY A 337 -8.55 16.49 2.49
CA GLY A 337 -9.73 17.07 3.09
C GLY A 337 -10.99 16.26 2.95
N ARG A 338 -12.09 16.92 3.28
CA ARG A 338 -13.42 16.33 3.32
C ARG A 338 -13.92 15.94 1.94
N GLU A 339 -14.62 14.83 1.86
CA GLU A 339 -15.41 14.48 0.68
C GLU A 339 -16.49 15.56 0.42
N PRO A 340 -16.59 16.10 -0.79
CA PRO A 340 -17.66 17.04 -1.12
C PRO A 340 -19.05 16.45 -0.85
N GLY A 341 -19.89 17.17 -0.12
CA GLY A 341 -21.22 16.69 0.26
C GLY A 341 -21.29 15.57 1.29
N TYR A 342 -20.14 15.14 1.81
CA TYR A 342 -20.01 14.08 2.80
C TYR A 342 -19.32 14.59 4.06
N SER A 343 -19.66 14.03 5.22
CA SER A 343 -19.02 14.44 6.47
C SER A 343 -17.66 13.82 6.70
N ASP A 344 -17.36 12.72 5.99
CA ASP A 344 -16.19 11.92 6.24
C ASP A 344 -14.92 12.54 5.64
N THR A 345 -13.85 12.33 6.33
CA THR A 345 -12.51 12.81 6.03
C THR A 345 -11.54 11.63 5.98
N PRO A 346 -10.41 11.75 5.28
CA PRO A 346 -9.48 10.65 5.07
C PRO A 346 -8.59 10.35 6.29
N ASN A 347 -7.98 9.17 6.28
CA ASN A 347 -6.76 8.82 7.00
C ASN A 347 -5.74 8.18 6.07
N ALA A 348 -4.47 8.29 6.41
CA ALA A 348 -3.41 7.77 5.56
C ALA A 348 -2.10 7.54 6.30
N GLN A 349 -1.27 6.70 5.71
CA GLN A 349 0.10 6.43 6.11
C GLN A 349 1.06 6.90 5.02
N PHE A 350 1.76 8.01 5.27
CA PHE A 350 2.67 8.65 4.33
C PHE A 350 4.12 8.38 4.70
N TYR A 351 4.89 7.80 3.79
CA TYR A 351 6.29 7.47 4.00
C TYR A 351 7.18 7.95 2.86
N GLY A 352 8.21 8.74 3.17
CA GLY A 352 9.15 9.20 2.16
C GLY A 352 8.57 10.20 1.16
N ILE A 353 7.57 10.97 1.55
CA ILE A 353 6.95 12.00 0.70
C ILE A 353 7.91 13.17 0.53
N ARG A 354 8.00 13.68 -0.67
CA ARG A 354 8.73 14.91 -0.97
C ARG A 354 7.85 15.89 -1.73
N ILE A 355 7.64 17.06 -1.14
CA ILE A 355 6.94 18.17 -1.81
C ILE A 355 7.85 19.38 -1.76
N ASP A 356 8.12 19.97 -2.91
CA ASP A 356 8.97 21.15 -3.02
C ASP A 356 8.54 22.06 -4.15
N ASP A 357 8.94 23.33 -4.10
CA ASP A 357 8.70 24.32 -5.15
C ASP A 357 7.21 24.51 -5.54
N CYS A 358 6.26 24.11 -4.69
CA CYS A 358 4.84 24.37 -4.88
C CYS A 358 4.44 25.72 -4.26
N ALA A 359 3.40 26.36 -4.80
CA ALA A 359 2.91 27.61 -4.19
C ALA A 359 2.30 27.32 -2.80
N SER A 360 1.69 26.16 -2.62
CA SER A 360 1.33 25.58 -1.32
C SER A 360 1.81 24.13 -1.31
N GLY A 361 2.58 23.72 -0.30
CA GLY A 361 3.08 22.33 -0.21
C GLY A 361 1.96 21.34 0.13
N LEU A 362 1.83 20.94 1.39
CA LEU A 362 0.74 20.11 1.91
C LEU A 362 -0.33 21.02 2.51
N TYR A 363 -1.56 20.94 2.03
CA TYR A 363 -2.72 21.59 2.63
C TYR A 363 -3.65 20.54 3.25
N VAL A 364 -3.92 20.64 4.53
CA VAL A 364 -4.80 19.74 5.28
C VAL A 364 -6.04 20.53 5.70
N GLU A 365 -7.17 20.32 5.04
CA GLU A 365 -8.45 20.90 5.41
C GLU A 365 -9.04 20.17 6.62
N GLY A 366 -9.05 18.85 6.58
CA GLY A 366 -9.53 17.98 7.63
C GLY A 366 -9.12 16.53 7.41
N VAL A 367 -8.99 15.82 8.52
CA VAL A 367 -8.72 14.38 8.53
C VAL A 367 -9.58 13.74 9.61
N ASN A 368 -9.80 12.44 9.54
CA ASN A 368 -10.59 11.73 10.55
C ASN A 368 -9.82 11.65 11.90
N PRO A 369 -10.44 11.18 12.98
CA PRO A 369 -9.79 11.12 14.29
C PRO A 369 -8.50 10.29 14.33
N TYR A 370 -8.33 9.35 13.39
CA TYR A 370 -7.14 8.49 13.30
C TYR A 370 -5.94 9.26 12.73
N GLY A 371 -6.21 10.26 11.90
CA GLY A 371 -5.26 11.25 11.46
C GLY A 371 -4.39 10.85 10.28
N LEU A 372 -3.32 11.58 10.08
CA LEU A 372 -2.27 11.28 9.12
C LEU A 372 -0.99 10.90 9.85
N LEU A 373 -0.40 9.78 9.43
CA LEU A 373 0.88 9.29 9.91
C LEU A 373 1.95 9.58 8.87
N ILE A 374 2.77 10.62 9.07
CA ILE A 374 3.75 11.08 8.09
C ILE A 374 5.17 10.84 8.62
N SER A 375 5.95 9.99 7.94
CA SER A 375 7.30 9.64 8.35
C SER A 375 8.34 9.84 7.24
N ASN A 376 9.58 10.16 7.65
CA ASN A 376 10.76 10.23 6.77
C ASN A 376 10.55 11.09 5.50
N SER A 377 9.84 12.18 5.62
CA SER A 377 9.35 13.01 4.53
C SER A 377 10.02 14.39 4.53
N SER A 378 9.82 15.13 3.45
CA SER A 378 10.34 16.50 3.29
C SER A 378 9.27 17.38 2.65
N PHE A 379 8.98 18.52 3.29
CA PHE A 379 8.01 19.49 2.80
C PHE A 379 8.67 20.85 2.65
N GLY A 380 8.56 21.39 1.45
CA GLY A 380 9.00 22.74 1.09
C GLY A 380 7.90 23.49 0.36
N SER A 381 8.17 24.72 0.04
CA SER A 381 7.30 25.57 -0.77
C SER A 381 8.11 26.57 -1.58
N ALA A 382 7.50 27.10 -2.62
CA ALA A 382 8.04 28.24 -3.31
C ALA A 382 8.07 29.48 -2.39
N ASP A 383 8.83 30.50 -2.79
CA ASP A 383 8.91 31.77 -2.09
C ASP A 383 7.52 32.37 -1.77
N GLY A 384 7.27 32.61 -0.50
CA GLY A 384 6.01 33.17 0.01
C GLY A 384 4.91 32.14 0.30
N GLY A 385 5.13 30.85 -0.03
CA GLY A 385 4.22 29.77 0.28
C GLY A 385 4.44 29.12 1.64
N ASN A 386 3.54 28.23 2.01
CA ASN A 386 3.65 27.37 3.19
C ASN A 386 4.07 25.95 2.80
N ALA A 387 5.05 25.37 3.51
CA ALA A 387 5.42 23.97 3.34
C ALA A 387 4.25 23.06 3.79
N VAL A 388 3.61 23.40 4.91
CA VAL A 388 2.40 22.73 5.40
C VAL A 388 1.43 23.77 5.93
N CYS A 389 0.14 23.64 5.60
CA CYS A 389 -0.91 24.50 6.12
C CYS A 389 -2.11 23.66 6.57
N PHE A 390 -2.52 23.81 7.81
CA PHE A 390 -3.74 23.26 8.37
C PHE A 390 -4.86 24.29 8.27
N GLY A 391 -5.98 23.93 7.66
CA GLY A 391 -7.17 24.75 7.52
C GLY A 391 -7.89 24.99 8.86
N ARG A 392 -8.90 25.86 8.85
CA ARG A 392 -9.67 26.22 10.07
C ARG A 392 -10.50 25.04 10.61
N ASP A 393 -10.94 24.13 9.72
CA ASP A 393 -11.77 22.99 10.09
C ASP A 393 -10.96 21.81 10.65
N PHE A 394 -9.64 21.90 10.61
CA PHE A 394 -8.77 20.90 11.20
C PHE A 394 -8.92 20.85 12.73
N SER A 395 -9.40 19.73 13.27
CA SER A 395 -9.72 19.54 14.69
C SER A 395 -9.27 18.21 15.30
N THR A 396 -8.57 17.37 14.51
CA THR A 396 -8.19 16.02 14.90
C THR A 396 -6.66 15.90 15.11
N SER A 397 -5.97 14.95 14.52
CA SER A 397 -4.54 14.73 14.73
C SER A 397 -3.76 14.56 13.44
N VAL A 398 -2.58 15.15 13.33
CA VAL A 398 -1.55 14.85 12.32
C VAL A 398 -0.20 14.70 13.00
N GLN A 399 0.54 13.68 12.59
CA GLN A 399 1.80 13.27 13.18
C GLN A 399 2.93 13.32 12.16
N PHE A 400 4.04 14.00 12.49
CA PHE A 400 5.25 14.10 11.69
C PHE A 400 6.43 13.47 12.44
N CYS A 401 7.01 12.41 11.88
CA CYS A 401 8.12 11.67 12.48
C CYS A 401 9.33 11.63 11.57
N GLY A 402 10.44 12.27 11.97
CA GLY A 402 11.65 12.34 11.14
C GLY A 402 11.48 13.15 9.86
N VAL A 403 10.73 14.26 9.91
CA VAL A 403 10.35 15.08 8.76
C VAL A 403 11.16 16.37 8.70
N SER A 404 11.50 16.80 7.48
CA SER A 404 12.20 18.07 7.22
C SER A 404 11.22 19.09 6.62
N PHE A 405 11.24 20.30 7.17
CA PHE A 405 10.47 21.44 6.66
C PHE A 405 11.44 22.53 6.18
N THR A 406 11.40 22.89 4.89
CA THR A 406 12.20 23.97 4.31
C THR A 406 11.43 25.28 4.14
N GLY A 407 10.14 25.28 4.44
CA GLY A 407 9.24 26.44 4.49
C GLY A 407 8.38 26.44 5.77
N PRO A 408 7.55 27.49 5.98
CA PRO A 408 6.69 27.62 7.15
C PRO A 408 5.69 26.48 7.29
N VAL A 409 5.47 26.04 8.52
CA VAL A 409 4.35 25.20 8.93
C VAL A 409 3.33 26.09 9.66
N VAL A 410 2.08 26.14 9.17
CA VAL A 410 1.03 27.03 9.71
C VAL A 410 -0.17 26.19 10.12
N SER A 411 -0.60 26.31 11.37
CA SER A 411 -1.86 25.74 11.85
C SER A 411 -2.88 26.83 12.16
N ASN A 412 -4.02 26.77 11.47
CA ASN A 412 -5.21 27.59 11.73
C ASN A 412 -6.33 26.79 12.39
N GLY A 413 -6.10 25.50 12.67
CA GLY A 413 -7.10 24.55 13.17
C GLY A 413 -7.63 24.93 14.55
N SER A 414 -8.93 24.75 14.76
CA SER A 414 -9.61 25.21 15.96
C SER A 414 -9.36 24.37 17.22
N GLY A 415 -8.93 23.13 17.09
CA GLY A 415 -8.73 22.23 18.23
C GLY A 415 -7.80 21.07 17.97
N GLY A 416 -7.26 20.94 16.76
CA GLY A 416 -6.42 19.84 16.36
C GLY A 416 -5.08 19.77 17.09
N VAL A 417 -4.47 18.59 17.10
CA VAL A 417 -3.15 18.33 17.65
C VAL A 417 -2.17 17.99 16.54
N VAL A 418 -1.13 18.81 16.39
CA VAL A 418 -0.03 18.50 15.47
C VAL A 418 1.18 18.09 16.28
N SER A 419 1.69 16.90 16.07
CA SER A 419 2.86 16.39 16.78
C SER A 419 4.06 16.23 15.85
N PHE A 420 5.23 16.59 16.37
CA PHE A 420 6.51 16.54 15.66
C PHE A 420 7.52 15.80 16.52
N ASP A 421 8.06 14.69 16.02
CA ASP A 421 9.15 13.96 16.67
C ASP A 421 10.33 13.82 15.71
N ASP A 422 11.53 14.22 16.18
CA ASP A 422 12.78 14.15 15.39
C ASP A 422 12.71 14.94 14.06
N CYS A 423 11.94 16.04 14.05
CA CYS A 423 11.76 16.87 12.88
C CYS A 423 12.79 18.00 12.80
N SER A 424 13.04 18.47 11.58
CA SER A 424 13.93 19.61 11.34
C SER A 424 13.21 20.76 10.64
N PHE A 425 13.40 21.98 11.17
CA PHE A 425 12.79 23.19 10.65
C PHE A 425 13.89 24.12 10.10
N GLY A 426 13.81 24.39 8.80
CA GLY A 426 14.69 25.31 8.09
C GLY A 426 14.40 26.78 8.43
N ALA A 427 15.25 27.67 7.91
CA ALA A 427 15.01 29.10 8.01
C ALA A 427 14.05 29.54 6.91
N GLY A 428 12.94 30.16 7.32
CA GLY A 428 11.97 30.82 6.43
C GLY A 428 12.03 32.35 6.57
N ARG A 429 11.23 33.04 5.77
CA ARG A 429 11.06 34.51 5.90
C ARG A 429 10.30 34.93 7.17
N ASP A 430 9.48 34.02 7.68
CA ASP A 430 8.67 34.19 8.90
C ASP A 430 9.04 33.10 9.91
N TYR A 431 8.18 32.85 10.88
CA TYR A 431 8.37 31.75 11.83
C TYR A 431 8.32 30.40 11.15
N ALA A 432 9.19 29.50 11.60
CA ALA A 432 9.24 28.11 11.09
C ALA A 432 7.96 27.32 11.44
N LEU A 433 7.39 27.57 12.63
CA LEU A 433 6.08 27.09 13.06
C LEU A 433 5.22 28.26 13.51
N ARG A 434 4.06 28.44 12.89
CA ARG A 434 3.02 29.38 13.31
C ARG A 434 1.80 28.61 13.77
N LEU A 435 1.44 28.74 15.03
CA LEU A 435 0.26 28.13 15.62
C LEU A 435 -0.78 29.23 15.88
N ASN A 436 -1.65 29.49 14.91
CA ASN A 436 -2.73 30.46 15.06
C ASN A 436 -3.89 29.89 15.89
N GLY A 437 -4.10 28.57 15.84
CA GLY A 437 -5.05 27.82 16.64
C GLY A 437 -4.61 26.37 16.82
N GLY A 438 -5.24 25.65 17.76
CA GLY A 438 -4.97 24.25 18.07
C GLY A 438 -3.73 24.04 18.94
N ASN A 439 -3.18 22.83 18.94
CA ASN A 439 -2.16 22.36 19.87
C ASN A 439 -0.94 21.80 19.11
N ALA A 440 0.27 21.98 19.67
CA ALA A 440 1.49 21.43 19.10
C ALA A 440 2.37 20.74 20.15
N LEU A 441 2.87 19.54 19.79
CA LEU A 441 3.86 18.78 20.56
C LEU A 441 5.17 18.73 19.77
N LEU A 442 6.27 19.16 20.35
CA LEU A 442 7.60 19.14 19.74
C LEU A 442 8.53 18.26 20.58
N THR A 443 9.05 17.16 20.02
CA THR A 443 10.01 16.30 20.70
C THR A 443 11.28 16.18 19.87
N ARG A 444 12.42 16.59 20.42
CA ARG A 444 13.74 16.56 19.75
C ARG A 444 13.77 17.22 18.36
N CYS A 445 12.95 18.25 18.19
CA CYS A 445 12.91 19.00 16.94
C CYS A 445 14.06 20.00 16.87
N SER A 446 14.77 20.01 15.74
CA SER A 446 15.86 20.94 15.47
C SER A 446 15.37 22.13 14.64
N PHE A 447 15.85 23.33 14.97
CA PHE A 447 15.59 24.55 14.22
C PHE A 447 16.91 25.12 13.67
N ALA A 448 16.90 25.64 12.46
CA ALA A 448 18.07 26.30 11.91
C ALA A 448 18.47 27.53 12.75
N LYS A 449 19.78 27.83 12.81
CA LYS A 449 20.32 28.98 13.59
C LYS A 449 19.64 30.31 13.24
N SER A 450 19.33 30.51 11.97
CA SER A 450 18.70 31.72 11.41
C SER A 450 17.17 31.69 11.45
N ALA A 451 16.54 30.58 11.89
CA ALA A 451 15.10 30.47 11.94
C ALA A 451 14.53 31.30 13.09
N ARG A 452 13.38 31.96 12.85
CA ARG A 452 12.46 32.34 13.90
C ARG A 452 11.66 31.07 14.23
N HIS A 453 11.68 30.62 15.50
CA HIS A 453 11.22 29.29 15.79
C HIS A 453 9.68 29.19 15.77
N VAL A 454 9.01 29.56 16.86
CA VAL A 454 7.56 29.39 17.02
C VAL A 454 6.87 30.73 17.28
N CYS A 455 5.72 30.95 16.63
CA CYS A 455 4.82 32.03 16.91
C CYS A 455 3.45 31.48 17.31
N LEU A 456 2.92 31.93 18.46
CA LEU A 456 1.57 31.60 18.92
C LEU A 456 0.63 32.77 18.60
N GLY A 457 -0.43 32.50 17.86
CA GLY A 457 -1.53 33.42 17.58
C GLY A 457 -2.59 33.41 18.66
N ALA A 458 -3.65 34.19 18.44
CA ALA A 458 -4.67 34.45 19.46
C ALA A 458 -5.36 33.19 20.01
N ASP A 459 -5.66 32.24 19.13
CA ASP A 459 -6.43 31.03 19.46
C ASP A 459 -5.54 29.80 19.70
N ALA A 460 -4.23 29.99 19.87
CA ALA A 460 -3.31 28.90 20.19
C ALA A 460 -3.66 28.30 21.58
N GLY A 461 -3.69 26.95 21.65
CA GLY A 461 -4.03 26.23 22.88
C GLY A 461 -2.80 25.81 23.66
N VAL A 462 -2.18 24.70 23.33
CA VAL A 462 -1.02 24.13 24.03
C VAL A 462 0.18 24.08 23.09
N LEU A 463 1.31 24.61 23.55
CA LEU A 463 2.63 24.34 23.01
C LEU A 463 3.45 23.59 24.05
N ARG A 464 3.79 22.34 23.76
CA ARG A 464 4.68 21.57 24.63
C ARG A 464 5.90 21.11 23.87
N ALA A 465 7.09 21.42 24.34
CA ALA A 465 8.34 21.16 23.67
C ALA A 465 9.36 20.51 24.61
N VAL A 466 9.89 19.35 24.20
CA VAL A 466 10.93 18.65 24.93
C VAL A 466 12.16 18.52 24.02
N ASN A 467 13.32 18.94 24.52
CA ASN A 467 14.61 18.90 23.82
C ASN A 467 14.59 19.50 22.39
N SER A 468 13.80 20.54 22.20
CA SER A 468 13.55 21.14 20.88
C SER A 468 14.14 22.54 20.78
N GLY A 469 14.48 22.98 19.55
CA GLY A 469 15.01 24.30 19.26
C GLY A 469 16.42 24.29 18.66
N TYR A 470 17.06 25.47 18.53
CA TYR A 470 18.46 25.56 18.16
C TYR A 470 19.36 25.27 19.37
N LYS A 471 20.16 24.19 19.29
CA LYS A 471 20.96 23.69 20.43
C LYS A 471 20.16 23.58 21.74
N GLY A 472 18.94 23.06 21.65
CA GLY A 472 18.03 22.86 22.80
C GLY A 472 17.37 24.14 23.34
N ARG A 473 17.51 25.27 22.64
CA ARG A 473 16.87 26.55 23.04
C ARG A 473 15.78 26.89 22.05
N LEU A 474 14.53 26.74 22.46
CA LEU A 474 13.36 27.11 21.67
C LEU A 474 13.03 28.60 21.93
N GLN A 475 12.85 29.37 20.86
CA GLN A 475 12.36 30.73 20.88
C GLN A 475 10.87 30.73 20.57
N VAL A 476 10.06 31.28 21.46
CA VAL A 476 8.61 31.37 21.28
C VAL A 476 8.21 32.84 21.34
N ALA A 477 7.57 33.36 20.31
CA ALA A 477 6.84 34.61 20.31
C ALA A 477 5.39 34.29 20.63
N ASP A 478 4.91 34.76 21.76
CA ASP A 478 3.57 34.48 22.27
C ASP A 478 2.70 35.73 22.18
N SER A 479 1.68 35.70 21.33
CA SER A 479 0.62 36.69 21.24
C SER A 479 -0.75 36.09 21.51
N SER A 480 -0.78 34.90 22.14
CA SER A 480 -2.01 34.20 22.46
C SER A 480 -2.78 34.86 23.63
N LEU A 481 -4.08 34.56 23.70
CA LEU A 481 -4.95 34.99 24.79
C LEU A 481 -4.82 34.06 26.00
N SER A 482 -4.56 32.77 25.78
CA SER A 482 -4.63 31.74 26.84
C SER A 482 -3.76 30.50 26.59
N ALA A 483 -2.77 30.56 25.71
CA ALA A 483 -1.94 29.39 25.41
C ALA A 483 -1.16 28.93 26.66
N LYS A 484 -1.06 27.61 26.81
CA LYS A 484 -0.17 26.96 27.78
C LYS A 484 1.13 26.60 27.08
N VAL A 485 2.22 27.24 27.51
CA VAL A 485 3.57 27.01 26.95
C VAL A 485 4.43 26.26 27.95
N GLU A 486 4.91 25.08 27.58
CA GLU A 486 5.81 24.27 28.40
C GLU A 486 7.03 23.88 27.59
N VAL A 487 8.20 24.33 27.99
CA VAL A 487 9.49 23.99 27.34
C VAL A 487 10.39 23.30 28.34
N VAL A 488 10.76 22.04 28.07
CA VAL A 488 11.54 21.19 28.95
C VAL A 488 12.79 20.71 28.22
N ASN A 489 13.94 20.78 28.88
CA ASN A 489 15.18 20.17 28.40
C ASN A 489 15.58 19.04 29.35
N ASP A 490 15.59 17.82 28.85
CA ASP A 490 15.99 16.62 29.61
C ASP A 490 17.13 15.92 28.88
N ALA A 491 18.33 16.00 29.45
CA ALA A 491 19.54 15.38 28.88
C ALA A 491 19.54 13.84 28.91
N LYS A 492 18.65 13.23 29.70
CA LYS A 492 18.56 11.75 29.81
C LYS A 492 17.76 11.14 28.65
N TYR A 493 16.97 11.96 27.95
CA TYR A 493 16.12 11.49 26.88
C TYR A 493 16.92 11.16 25.61
N ARG A 494 17.08 9.88 25.31
CA ARG A 494 17.77 9.39 24.09
C ARG A 494 16.98 8.28 23.43
N LEU A 495 16.41 8.57 22.25
CA LEU A 495 15.80 7.57 21.38
C LEU A 495 16.70 7.25 20.18
N LYS A 496 16.63 6.01 19.69
CA LYS A 496 17.22 5.67 18.41
C LYS A 496 16.51 6.49 17.29
N PRO A 497 17.22 6.90 16.23
CA PRO A 497 16.58 7.50 15.05
C PRO A 497 15.50 6.57 14.50
N VAL A 498 14.49 7.16 13.85
CA VAL A 498 13.52 6.39 13.06
C VAL A 498 14.26 5.69 11.93
N PRO A 499 13.98 4.43 11.61
CA PRO A 499 14.54 3.77 10.43
C PRO A 499 14.30 4.58 9.17
N ARG A 500 15.36 5.10 8.53
CA ARG A 500 15.26 6.06 7.41
C ARG A 500 15.29 5.45 6.02
N SER A 501 15.58 4.18 5.89
CA SER A 501 15.53 3.53 4.58
C SER A 501 15.21 2.06 4.70
N VAL A 502 14.10 1.69 4.12
CA VAL A 502 13.98 0.37 3.50
C VAL A 502 14.32 0.62 2.03
N LYS A 503 15.43 0.08 1.56
CA LYS A 503 15.67 -0.01 0.12
C LYS A 503 14.67 -1.02 -0.42
N THR A 504 13.55 -0.50 -0.87
CA THR A 504 12.67 -1.24 -1.75
C THR A 504 13.28 -1.09 -3.14
N ASP A 505 13.73 -2.17 -3.74
CA ASP A 505 14.01 -2.17 -5.19
C ASP A 505 12.65 -2.09 -5.89
N ILE A 506 12.13 -0.86 -5.95
CA ILE A 506 10.81 -0.56 -6.48
C ILE A 506 10.76 -1.03 -7.93
N GLY A 507 9.80 -1.91 -8.24
CA GLY A 507 9.59 -2.46 -9.58
C GLY A 507 10.57 -3.56 -10.01
N VAL A 508 11.44 -4.05 -9.12
CA VAL A 508 12.25 -5.23 -9.39
C VAL A 508 11.62 -6.44 -8.71
N ARG A 509 11.04 -7.31 -9.50
CA ARG A 509 10.50 -8.59 -9.06
C ARG A 509 11.51 -9.72 -9.33
N PRO A 510 11.55 -10.78 -8.51
CA PRO A 510 12.31 -11.97 -8.83
C PRO A 510 11.92 -12.56 -10.18
N ARG A 511 12.82 -13.30 -10.79
CA ARG A 511 12.69 -13.87 -12.13
C ARG A 511 13.05 -15.34 -12.15
N PRO A 512 12.51 -16.12 -13.12
CA PRO A 512 12.99 -17.46 -13.38
C PRO A 512 14.46 -17.47 -13.85
N ALA A 513 15.08 -18.62 -13.83
CA ALA A 513 16.51 -18.77 -14.16
C ALA A 513 16.85 -18.50 -15.63
N SER A 514 15.87 -18.62 -16.53
CA SER A 514 16.05 -18.35 -17.95
C SER A 514 14.89 -17.58 -18.57
N ASP A 515 15.13 -16.99 -19.73
CA ASP A 515 14.13 -16.22 -20.50
C ASP A 515 13.19 -17.13 -21.33
N ARG A 516 13.28 -18.45 -21.18
CA ARG A 516 12.43 -19.40 -21.90
C ARG A 516 10.99 -19.32 -21.38
N VAL A 517 10.03 -19.23 -22.29
CA VAL A 517 8.60 -19.31 -22.00
C VAL A 517 7.99 -20.50 -22.71
N VAL A 518 7.30 -21.34 -21.96
CA VAL A 518 6.50 -22.45 -22.48
C VAL A 518 5.04 -22.17 -22.18
N ARG A 519 4.23 -22.07 -23.23
CA ARG A 519 2.78 -21.94 -23.08
C ARG A 519 2.15 -23.30 -22.88
N ALA A 520 1.46 -23.51 -21.78
CA ALA A 520 0.76 -24.76 -21.51
C ALA A 520 -0.51 -24.89 -22.37
N CYS A 521 -0.69 -26.08 -22.96
CA CYS A 521 -1.93 -26.47 -23.62
C CYS A 521 -2.62 -27.56 -22.81
N LEU A 522 -3.28 -27.17 -21.73
CA LEU A 522 -3.97 -28.06 -20.80
C LEU A 522 -5.48 -27.92 -20.91
N PRO A 523 -6.25 -29.01 -20.68
CA PRO A 523 -7.69 -28.91 -20.53
C PRO A 523 -8.08 -27.89 -19.45
N CYS A 524 -8.96 -26.96 -19.79
CA CYS A 524 -9.45 -25.94 -18.86
C CYS A 524 -10.88 -25.51 -19.23
N ALA A 525 -11.60 -24.96 -18.26
CA ALA A 525 -12.86 -24.28 -18.51
C ALA A 525 -12.58 -22.80 -18.84
N LYS A 526 -13.21 -22.27 -19.88
CA LYS A 526 -13.03 -20.92 -20.40
C LYS A 526 -14.14 -19.96 -19.98
N GLY A 527 -13.88 -18.66 -20.14
CA GLY A 527 -14.84 -17.56 -19.92
C GLY A 527 -15.04 -17.16 -18.46
N TYR A 528 -15.84 -16.11 -18.25
CA TYR A 528 -16.24 -15.58 -16.92
C TYR A 528 -17.48 -16.32 -16.40
N ASN A 529 -17.36 -17.58 -16.08
CA ASN A 529 -18.41 -18.35 -15.44
C ASN A 529 -17.83 -19.18 -14.29
N ASN A 530 -18.70 -19.88 -13.57
CA ASN A 530 -18.33 -20.63 -12.38
C ASN A 530 -18.16 -22.12 -12.63
N ASP A 531 -18.02 -22.56 -13.88
CA ASP A 531 -17.89 -23.96 -14.21
C ASP A 531 -16.60 -24.54 -13.61
N VAL A 532 -16.76 -25.59 -12.83
CA VAL A 532 -15.64 -26.33 -12.26
C VAL A 532 -15.10 -27.28 -13.34
N PRO A 533 -13.80 -27.24 -13.64
CA PRO A 533 -13.21 -28.18 -14.60
C PRO A 533 -13.36 -29.63 -14.13
N SER A 534 -13.62 -30.53 -15.04
CA SER A 534 -13.81 -31.97 -14.75
C SER A 534 -12.54 -32.82 -14.91
N VAL A 535 -11.49 -32.27 -15.53
CA VAL A 535 -10.25 -32.99 -15.81
C VAL A 535 -9.14 -32.50 -14.89
N ASP A 536 -8.63 -33.40 -14.03
CA ASP A 536 -7.45 -33.12 -13.21
C ASP A 536 -6.19 -33.08 -14.09
N VAL A 537 -5.59 -31.91 -14.17
CA VAL A 537 -4.39 -31.65 -14.98
C VAL A 537 -3.08 -31.77 -14.19
N SER A 538 -3.12 -32.15 -12.91
CA SER A 538 -1.95 -32.15 -12.02
C SER A 538 -0.75 -32.88 -12.63
N SER A 539 -0.92 -34.09 -13.18
CA SER A 539 0.18 -34.87 -13.77
C SER A 539 0.73 -34.27 -15.06
N LEU A 540 -0.14 -33.69 -15.90
CA LEU A 540 0.28 -33.01 -17.13
C LEU A 540 1.06 -31.73 -16.79
N LEU A 541 0.55 -30.96 -15.84
CA LEU A 541 1.19 -29.76 -15.34
C LEU A 541 2.57 -30.10 -14.76
N GLN A 542 2.68 -31.15 -13.93
CA GLN A 542 3.96 -31.61 -13.37
C GLN A 542 4.95 -32.00 -14.46
N SER A 543 4.51 -32.73 -15.49
CA SER A 543 5.40 -33.11 -16.59
C SER A 543 5.97 -31.93 -17.36
N LEU A 544 5.17 -30.88 -17.56
CA LEU A 544 5.64 -29.64 -18.21
C LEU A 544 6.62 -28.88 -17.31
N LEU A 545 6.37 -28.80 -16.01
CA LEU A 545 7.25 -28.17 -15.05
C LEU A 545 8.61 -28.92 -14.96
N ASP A 546 8.58 -30.24 -14.87
CA ASP A 546 9.80 -31.08 -14.80
C ASP A 546 10.64 -30.95 -16.07
N SER A 547 9.99 -30.93 -17.25
CA SER A 547 10.69 -30.69 -18.53
C SER A 547 11.38 -29.34 -18.55
N LEU A 548 10.66 -28.27 -18.13
CA LEU A 548 11.22 -26.92 -18.10
C LEU A 548 12.35 -26.80 -17.06
N GLY A 549 12.21 -27.44 -15.91
CA GLY A 549 13.26 -27.52 -14.89
C GLY A 549 14.51 -28.25 -15.41
N GLY A 550 14.33 -29.37 -16.12
CA GLY A 550 15.42 -30.13 -16.75
C GLY A 550 16.15 -29.35 -17.86
N ASP A 551 15.47 -28.44 -18.50
CA ASP A 551 16.01 -27.54 -19.54
C ASP A 551 16.68 -26.25 -18.97
N GLY A 552 16.86 -26.16 -17.65
CA GLY A 552 17.54 -25.04 -17.02
C GLY A 552 16.63 -23.91 -16.53
N GLY A 553 15.32 -24.15 -16.40
CA GLY A 553 14.34 -23.21 -15.86
C GLY A 553 13.67 -22.36 -16.92
N GLY A 554 12.86 -21.39 -16.46
CA GLY A 554 12.07 -20.48 -17.30
C GLY A 554 10.64 -20.31 -16.79
N THR A 555 9.75 -19.80 -17.61
CA THR A 555 8.34 -19.57 -17.30
C THR A 555 7.44 -20.63 -17.96
N LEU A 556 6.66 -21.35 -17.15
CA LEU A 556 5.51 -22.11 -17.64
C LEU A 556 4.27 -21.22 -17.54
N TYR A 557 3.76 -20.78 -18.67
CA TYR A 557 2.60 -19.90 -18.76
C TYR A 557 1.29 -20.67 -18.93
N LEU A 558 0.38 -20.49 -18.00
CA LEU A 558 -1.01 -20.94 -18.08
C LEU A 558 -1.90 -19.81 -18.58
N PRO A 559 -2.46 -19.88 -19.78
CA PRO A 559 -3.42 -18.88 -20.27
C PRO A 559 -4.64 -18.75 -19.37
N ALA A 560 -5.42 -17.68 -19.56
CA ALA A 560 -6.68 -17.49 -18.85
C ALA A 560 -7.59 -18.73 -19.00
N GLY A 561 -8.10 -19.21 -17.88
CA GLY A 561 -8.93 -20.41 -17.76
C GLY A 561 -8.88 -20.99 -16.35
N ARG A 562 -9.80 -21.89 -16.07
CA ARG A 562 -9.86 -22.62 -14.80
C ARG A 562 -9.31 -24.02 -14.99
N TYR A 563 -8.36 -24.40 -14.16
CA TYR A 563 -7.63 -25.68 -14.23
C TYR A 563 -7.85 -26.47 -12.94
N LEU A 564 -8.29 -27.72 -13.02
CA LEU A 564 -8.41 -28.58 -11.84
C LEU A 564 -7.04 -29.19 -11.49
N VAL A 565 -6.56 -28.92 -10.27
CA VAL A 565 -5.29 -29.43 -9.74
C VAL A 565 -5.57 -30.08 -8.40
N ASP A 566 -5.81 -31.37 -8.39
CA ASP A 566 -6.24 -32.15 -7.21
C ASP A 566 -5.12 -32.97 -6.57
N ARG A 567 -3.87 -32.80 -7.05
CA ARG A 567 -2.67 -33.45 -6.49
C ARG A 567 -1.54 -32.46 -6.33
N PRO A 568 -0.64 -32.68 -5.36
CA PRO A 568 0.54 -31.84 -5.17
C PRO A 568 1.35 -31.66 -6.47
N VAL A 569 1.77 -30.43 -6.70
CA VAL A 569 2.59 -30.00 -7.82
C VAL A 569 3.85 -29.32 -7.29
N ARG A 570 5.00 -29.76 -7.79
CA ARG A 570 6.31 -29.22 -7.48
C ARG A 570 6.79 -28.31 -8.60
N VAL A 571 7.11 -27.07 -8.28
CA VAL A 571 7.74 -26.12 -9.20
C VAL A 571 9.26 -26.23 -9.03
N PRO A 572 9.99 -26.74 -10.02
CA PRO A 572 11.43 -26.96 -9.91
C PRO A 572 12.23 -25.67 -9.75
N SER A 573 13.47 -25.80 -9.27
CA SER A 573 14.39 -24.67 -9.09
C SER A 573 14.53 -23.83 -10.36
N GLY A 574 14.41 -22.51 -10.22
CA GLY A 574 14.52 -21.56 -11.32
C GLY A 574 13.35 -21.54 -12.32
N VAL A 575 12.24 -22.22 -12.00
CA VAL A 575 11.01 -22.21 -12.81
C VAL A 575 9.98 -21.28 -12.18
N GLU A 576 9.29 -20.50 -13.01
CA GLU A 576 8.10 -19.73 -12.64
C GLU A 576 6.84 -20.40 -13.21
N LEU A 577 5.87 -20.73 -12.38
CA LEU A 577 4.51 -21.04 -12.81
C LEU A 577 3.71 -19.73 -12.86
N ARG A 578 3.32 -19.31 -14.07
CA ARG A 578 2.72 -18.02 -14.33
C ARG A 578 1.33 -18.14 -14.95
N GLY A 579 0.40 -17.37 -14.42
CA GLY A 579 -0.92 -17.15 -15.02
C GLY A 579 -1.01 -15.83 -15.77
N SER A 580 -2.23 -15.47 -16.14
CA SER A 580 -2.54 -14.30 -16.96
C SER A 580 -2.70 -12.99 -16.17
N TRP A 581 -2.68 -13.03 -14.85
CA TRP A 581 -2.78 -11.83 -14.01
C TRP A 581 -1.43 -11.12 -13.91
N ASP A 582 -1.24 -10.08 -14.69
CA ASP A 582 -0.02 -9.27 -14.66
C ASP A 582 -0.09 -8.12 -13.61
N VAL A 583 -1.22 -7.97 -12.96
CA VAL A 583 -1.53 -6.95 -11.94
C VAL A 583 -2.24 -7.55 -10.73
N GLN A 584 -2.38 -6.74 -9.70
CA GLN A 584 -3.22 -7.07 -8.54
C GLN A 584 -4.65 -7.37 -8.98
N HIS A 585 -5.30 -8.33 -8.35
CA HIS A 585 -6.66 -8.73 -8.68
C HIS A 585 -7.44 -9.13 -7.42
N HIS A 586 -8.76 -9.14 -7.53
CA HIS A 586 -9.66 -9.34 -6.43
C HIS A 586 -10.80 -10.27 -6.82
N THR A 587 -10.93 -11.42 -6.17
CA THR A 587 -12.04 -12.39 -6.23
C THR A 587 -12.81 -12.52 -7.55
N GLN A 588 -12.18 -12.28 -8.69
CA GLN A 588 -12.80 -12.45 -9.99
C GLN A 588 -12.54 -13.88 -10.51
N SER A 589 -13.54 -14.45 -11.17
CA SER A 589 -13.39 -15.77 -11.84
C SER A 589 -12.62 -15.71 -13.15
N GLY A 590 -12.22 -14.52 -13.56
CA GLY A 590 -11.40 -14.31 -14.76
C GLY A 590 -9.92 -14.60 -14.54
N GLY A 591 -9.16 -14.55 -15.62
CA GLY A 591 -7.75 -14.86 -15.63
C GLY A 591 -7.48 -16.35 -15.41
N THR A 592 -6.27 -16.65 -14.94
CA THR A 592 -5.86 -18.04 -14.66
C THR A 592 -6.21 -18.41 -13.23
N ALA A 593 -6.99 -19.46 -13.04
CA ALA A 593 -7.39 -19.98 -11.73
C ALA A 593 -7.10 -21.48 -11.60
N LEU A 594 -6.43 -21.85 -10.52
CA LEU A 594 -6.24 -23.24 -10.10
C LEU A 594 -7.35 -23.62 -9.12
N PHE A 595 -8.19 -24.56 -9.50
CA PHE A 595 -9.25 -25.11 -8.68
C PHE A 595 -8.78 -26.41 -8.05
N THR A 596 -9.08 -26.64 -6.77
CA THR A 596 -8.61 -27.84 -6.09
C THR A 596 -9.61 -28.36 -5.06
N ASN A 597 -9.76 -29.69 -5.00
CA ASN A 597 -10.38 -30.42 -3.90
C ASN A 597 -9.33 -31.06 -2.97
N TYR A 598 -8.04 -30.81 -3.21
CA TYR A 598 -6.97 -31.41 -2.42
C TYR A 598 -7.04 -30.99 -0.95
N ASP A 599 -6.96 -31.96 -0.07
CA ASP A 599 -7.09 -31.79 1.38
C ASP A 599 -5.96 -32.48 2.19
N GLY A 600 -4.88 -32.84 1.52
CA GLY A 600 -3.76 -33.56 2.12
C GLY A 600 -3.83 -35.10 1.97
N GLY A 601 -4.88 -35.60 1.31
CA GLY A 601 -5.08 -37.04 1.11
C GLY A 601 -5.19 -37.81 2.42
N THR A 602 -4.47 -38.92 2.55
CA THR A 602 -4.49 -39.78 3.75
C THR A 602 -3.89 -39.14 4.99
N GLU A 603 -3.03 -38.11 4.83
CA GLU A 603 -2.36 -37.41 5.91
C GLU A 603 -3.14 -36.15 6.38
N GLY A 604 -4.21 -35.78 5.65
CA GLY A 604 -5.04 -34.65 5.99
C GLY A 604 -4.24 -33.34 6.09
N GLU A 605 -4.44 -32.56 7.13
CA GLU A 605 -3.76 -31.27 7.31
C GLU A 605 -2.22 -31.37 7.46
N HIS A 606 -1.67 -32.55 7.64
CA HIS A 606 -0.24 -32.84 7.74
C HIS A 606 0.38 -33.35 6.43
N GLY A 607 -0.43 -33.53 5.39
CA GLY A 607 0.03 -33.92 4.08
C GLY A 607 0.86 -32.86 3.38
N PRO A 608 1.46 -33.18 2.23
CA PRO A 608 2.25 -32.23 1.46
C PRO A 608 1.39 -31.04 0.98
N SER A 609 1.99 -29.88 0.84
CA SER A 609 1.30 -28.69 0.28
C SER A 609 0.94 -28.91 -1.19
N LEU A 610 -0.15 -28.26 -1.64
CA LEU A 610 -0.60 -28.39 -3.03
C LEU A 610 0.46 -27.92 -4.03
N ILE A 611 1.12 -26.81 -3.74
CA ILE A 611 2.18 -26.23 -4.57
C ILE A 611 3.46 -26.15 -3.73
N GLN A 612 4.53 -26.80 -4.21
CA GLN A 612 5.82 -26.84 -3.57
C GLN A 612 6.84 -26.09 -4.44
N LEU A 613 7.49 -25.06 -3.88
CA LEU A 613 8.43 -24.20 -4.59
C LEU A 613 9.87 -24.57 -4.18
N GLU A 614 10.64 -25.10 -5.09
CA GLU A 614 12.09 -25.33 -4.89
C GLU A 614 12.86 -23.99 -4.89
N ALA A 615 14.16 -24.03 -4.56
CA ALA A 615 14.98 -22.82 -4.49
C ALA A 615 14.91 -21.97 -5.78
N GLY A 616 14.62 -20.66 -5.62
CA GLY A 616 14.47 -19.74 -6.78
C GLY A 616 13.26 -19.99 -7.65
N ALA A 617 12.35 -20.88 -7.26
CA ALA A 617 11.08 -21.09 -7.97
C ALA A 617 10.05 -20.04 -7.57
N GLY A 618 9.07 -19.78 -8.44
CA GLY A 618 8.05 -18.78 -8.20
C GLY A 618 6.66 -19.08 -8.73
N LEU A 619 5.70 -18.36 -8.13
CA LEU A 619 4.32 -18.24 -8.62
C LEU A 619 4.04 -16.80 -9.01
N ASN A 620 3.34 -16.59 -10.11
CA ASN A 620 2.97 -15.25 -10.55
C ASN A 620 1.60 -15.24 -11.24
N GLY A 621 0.72 -14.34 -10.82
CA GLY A 621 -0.51 -14.03 -11.54
C GLY A 621 -1.59 -15.13 -11.56
N LEU A 622 -1.86 -15.76 -10.43
CA LEU A 622 -2.78 -16.89 -10.29
C LEU A 622 -3.89 -16.64 -9.25
N ASN A 623 -5.06 -17.20 -9.50
CA ASN A 623 -6.04 -17.48 -8.46
C ASN A 623 -5.89 -18.94 -8.00
N ILE A 624 -6.04 -19.22 -6.70
CA ILE A 624 -6.10 -20.58 -6.15
C ILE A 624 -7.40 -20.71 -5.35
N VAL A 625 -8.29 -21.59 -5.78
CA VAL A 625 -9.63 -21.76 -5.22
C VAL A 625 -9.78 -23.16 -4.62
N GLN A 626 -9.85 -23.25 -3.28
CA GLN A 626 -10.13 -24.50 -2.58
C GLN A 626 -11.64 -24.78 -2.57
N LEU A 627 -12.07 -25.76 -3.39
CA LEU A 627 -13.48 -26.11 -3.57
C LEU A 627 -14.09 -26.77 -2.32
N ASN A 628 -13.29 -27.53 -1.59
CA ASN A 628 -13.75 -28.41 -0.52
C ASN A 628 -13.81 -27.75 0.88
N ILE A 629 -13.27 -26.55 1.04
CA ILE A 629 -13.32 -25.83 2.33
C ILE A 629 -14.77 -25.61 2.77
N ALA A 630 -15.64 -25.44 1.80
CA ALA A 630 -17.00 -25.04 2.01
C ALA A 630 -18.02 -25.85 1.20
N SER A 631 -17.65 -27.05 0.77
CA SER A 631 -18.61 -27.97 0.17
C SER A 631 -19.76 -28.26 1.15
N GLY A 632 -20.99 -27.88 0.77
CA GLY A 632 -22.16 -27.96 1.66
C GLY A 632 -22.46 -26.70 2.49
N GLY A 633 -21.75 -25.59 2.23
CA GLY A 633 -21.88 -24.32 2.93
C GLY A 633 -20.79 -24.11 4.00
N PHE A 634 -20.48 -22.85 4.30
CA PHE A 634 -19.54 -22.53 5.36
C PHE A 634 -20.18 -22.86 6.74
N SER A 635 -19.62 -23.85 7.43
CA SER A 635 -19.97 -24.12 8.83
C SER A 635 -18.93 -23.50 9.74
N ARG A 636 -19.35 -22.58 10.61
CA ARG A 636 -18.51 -21.98 11.65
C ARG A 636 -17.86 -23.01 12.56
N ASP A 637 -18.55 -24.13 12.79
CA ASP A 637 -18.16 -25.09 13.81
C ASP A 637 -17.11 -26.09 13.34
N ASN A 638 -17.00 -26.34 12.04
CA ASN A 638 -16.03 -27.30 11.51
C ASN A 638 -15.65 -27.07 10.04
N PRO A 639 -15.00 -25.97 9.66
CA PRO A 639 -14.43 -25.86 8.32
C PRO A 639 -13.29 -26.86 8.16
N ARG A 640 -13.21 -27.50 6.99
CA ARG A 640 -12.21 -28.53 6.68
C ARG A 640 -10.80 -28.01 6.93
N ARG A 641 -9.96 -28.83 7.55
CA ARG A 641 -8.52 -28.56 7.71
C ARG A 641 -7.74 -29.16 6.57
N THR A 642 -6.82 -28.36 6.01
CA THR A 642 -5.97 -28.77 4.89
C THR A 642 -4.51 -28.41 5.17
N PRO A 643 -3.54 -28.97 4.43
CA PRO A 643 -2.18 -28.48 4.44
C PRO A 643 -2.10 -27.01 3.98
N PHE A 644 -0.92 -26.40 4.10
CA PHE A 644 -0.69 -25.13 3.42
C PHE A 644 -0.86 -25.28 1.91
N LEU A 645 -1.44 -24.27 1.26
CA LEU A 645 -1.61 -24.28 -0.19
C LEU A 645 -0.27 -24.20 -0.90
N ILE A 646 0.64 -23.36 -0.40
CA ILE A 646 1.95 -23.08 -1.00
C ILE A 646 3.02 -23.35 0.06
N GLN A 647 4.10 -24.01 -0.31
CA GLN A 647 5.27 -24.24 0.55
C GLN A 647 6.56 -23.88 -0.18
N GLY A 648 7.35 -22.99 0.42
CA GLY A 648 8.72 -22.76 0.01
C GLY A 648 9.64 -23.86 0.54
N GLN A 649 10.39 -24.51 -0.35
CA GLN A 649 11.33 -25.59 -0.01
C GLN A 649 12.80 -25.20 -0.23
N GLY A 650 13.09 -23.90 -0.38
CA GLY A 650 14.44 -23.40 -0.55
C GLY A 650 14.53 -21.88 -0.59
N ARG A 651 15.74 -21.38 -0.68
CA ARG A 651 16.02 -19.92 -0.69
C ARG A 651 15.55 -19.26 -1.99
N GLY A 652 15.16 -17.97 -1.88
CA GLY A 652 14.82 -17.14 -3.04
C GLY A 652 13.49 -17.49 -3.71
N VAL A 653 12.60 -18.24 -3.06
CA VAL A 653 11.25 -18.49 -3.59
C VAL A 653 10.43 -17.21 -3.62
N TYR A 654 9.50 -17.09 -4.58
CA TYR A 654 8.66 -15.91 -4.67
C TYR A 654 7.20 -16.22 -5.04
N VAL A 655 6.30 -15.32 -4.57
CA VAL A 655 4.86 -15.37 -4.85
C VAL A 655 4.40 -13.95 -5.17
N VAL A 656 3.88 -13.73 -6.38
CA VAL A 656 3.52 -12.41 -6.90
C VAL A 656 2.12 -12.45 -7.51
N ASN A 657 1.27 -11.48 -7.18
CA ASN A 657 -0.10 -11.36 -7.70
C ASN A 657 -0.91 -12.67 -7.58
N VAL A 658 -0.89 -13.30 -6.41
CA VAL A 658 -1.64 -14.52 -6.14
C VAL A 658 -2.79 -14.25 -5.19
N THR A 659 -4.01 -14.61 -5.60
CA THR A 659 -5.21 -14.47 -4.78
C THR A 659 -5.74 -15.83 -4.38
N VAL A 660 -6.08 -15.97 -3.09
CA VAL A 660 -6.80 -17.13 -2.54
C VAL A 660 -8.15 -16.65 -2.03
N PRO A 661 -9.21 -16.67 -2.84
CA PRO A 661 -10.53 -16.18 -2.43
C PRO A 661 -11.03 -16.80 -1.13
N MET A 662 -10.74 -18.08 -0.92
CA MET A 662 -10.89 -18.75 0.36
C MET A 662 -9.98 -19.98 0.45
N GLY A 663 -9.22 -20.05 1.53
CA GLY A 663 -8.33 -21.19 1.84
C GLY A 663 -8.22 -21.44 3.34
N ASP A 664 -7.71 -22.59 3.73
CA ASP A 664 -7.46 -22.90 5.13
C ASP A 664 -6.15 -22.28 5.62
N LYS A 665 -5.03 -22.58 4.93
CA LYS A 665 -3.69 -22.08 5.22
C LYS A 665 -3.02 -21.64 3.90
N GLY A 666 -2.38 -20.48 3.90
CA GLY A 666 -1.80 -19.87 2.71
C GLY A 666 -0.40 -20.37 2.38
N ILE A 667 0.64 -19.66 2.89
CA ILE A 667 2.04 -19.91 2.53
C ILE A 667 2.85 -20.37 3.74
N ASP A 668 3.50 -21.52 3.61
CA ASP A 668 4.53 -22.02 4.55
C ASP A 668 5.93 -21.63 4.03
N LEU A 669 6.60 -20.74 4.74
CA LEU A 669 7.99 -20.34 4.58
C LEU A 669 8.79 -20.66 5.87
N ALA A 670 8.30 -21.59 6.69
CA ALA A 670 8.89 -21.93 7.97
C ALA A 670 9.47 -23.35 8.05
N SER A 671 8.96 -24.26 7.23
CA SER A 671 9.42 -25.67 7.25
C SER A 671 10.82 -25.86 6.66
N TYR A 672 11.31 -24.90 5.88
CA TYR A 672 12.65 -24.92 5.25
C TYR A 672 13.32 -23.54 5.38
N ASP A 673 14.64 -23.49 5.14
CA ASP A 673 15.33 -22.20 4.98
C ASP A 673 14.91 -21.53 3.68
N THR A 674 14.02 -20.56 3.78
CA THR A 674 13.49 -19.77 2.67
C THR A 674 14.10 -18.36 2.62
N GLY A 675 15.32 -18.17 3.12
CA GLY A 675 15.99 -16.87 3.11
C GLY A 675 15.98 -16.20 1.74
N GLY A 676 15.76 -14.87 1.73
CA GLY A 676 15.59 -14.13 0.50
C GLY A 676 14.23 -14.34 -0.18
N HIS A 677 13.24 -14.92 0.49
CA HIS A 677 11.88 -15.03 -0.06
C HIS A 677 11.28 -13.66 -0.40
N TYR A 678 10.43 -13.63 -1.43
CA TYR A 678 9.75 -12.42 -1.87
C TYR A 678 8.24 -12.70 -2.07
N VAL A 679 7.41 -11.94 -1.37
CA VAL A 679 5.95 -12.01 -1.52
C VAL A 679 5.42 -10.61 -1.84
N ASP A 680 4.74 -10.46 -2.98
CA ASP A 680 4.14 -9.19 -3.40
C ASP A 680 2.69 -9.43 -3.83
N TYR A 681 1.75 -8.84 -3.09
CA TYR A 681 0.32 -9.04 -3.29
C TYR A 681 -0.10 -10.52 -3.23
N PHE A 682 0.01 -11.10 -2.06
CA PHE A 682 -0.71 -12.32 -1.71
C PHE A 682 -1.99 -11.93 -0.97
N ALA A 683 -3.13 -12.22 -1.56
CA ALA A 683 -4.41 -11.68 -1.10
C ALA A 683 -5.49 -12.75 -0.95
N GLY A 684 -6.49 -12.47 -0.10
CA GLY A 684 -7.62 -13.37 0.06
C GLY A 684 -8.11 -13.52 1.50
N VAL A 685 -8.79 -14.64 1.78
CA VAL A 685 -9.14 -15.06 3.13
C VAL A 685 -8.57 -16.43 3.45
N LEU A 686 -7.81 -16.51 4.52
CA LEU A 686 -7.22 -17.74 5.06
C LEU A 686 -7.83 -18.00 6.44
N LEU A 687 -8.40 -19.18 6.63
CA LEU A 687 -9.18 -19.46 7.83
C LEU A 687 -8.32 -19.61 9.09
N ARG A 688 -7.08 -20.14 8.98
CA ARG A 688 -6.22 -20.43 10.14
C ARG A 688 -4.84 -19.83 10.09
N ALA A 689 -4.22 -19.76 8.91
CA ALA A 689 -2.89 -19.14 8.76
C ALA A 689 -2.74 -18.50 7.39
N GLY A 690 -2.28 -17.24 7.36
CA GLY A 690 -1.95 -16.55 6.12
C GLY A 690 -0.55 -16.93 5.64
N ILE A 691 0.47 -16.24 6.14
CA ILE A 691 1.88 -16.50 5.81
C ILE A 691 2.63 -16.84 7.10
N TRP A 692 3.34 -17.96 7.09
CA TRP A 692 4.20 -18.36 8.20
C TRP A 692 5.66 -18.37 7.76
N VAL A 693 6.49 -17.55 8.40
CA VAL A 693 7.94 -17.45 8.15
C VAL A 693 8.72 -17.95 9.34
N GLY A 694 9.72 -18.77 9.10
CA GLY A 694 10.57 -19.37 10.15
C GLY A 694 11.76 -20.08 9.57
N GLY A 695 12.16 -21.19 10.21
CA GLY A 695 13.20 -22.10 9.69
C GLY A 695 14.59 -21.47 9.50
N GLY A 696 14.89 -20.36 10.18
CA GLY A 696 16.15 -19.64 10.02
C GLY A 696 16.21 -18.69 8.83
N ALA A 697 15.08 -18.39 8.19
CA ALA A 697 15.01 -17.50 7.03
C ALA A 697 15.64 -16.13 7.31
N GLU A 698 16.44 -15.63 6.39
CA GLU A 698 17.09 -14.32 6.48
C GLU A 698 16.87 -13.49 5.21
N GLY A 699 16.59 -12.17 5.41
CA GLY A 699 16.50 -11.20 4.31
C GLY A 699 15.22 -11.31 3.49
N GLY A 700 14.13 -11.83 4.04
CA GLY A 700 12.84 -11.94 3.38
C GLY A 700 12.12 -10.60 3.23
N PHE A 701 11.24 -10.50 2.21
CA PHE A 701 10.46 -9.33 1.92
C PHE A 701 9.00 -9.70 1.62
N ILE A 702 8.07 -9.13 2.40
CA ILE A 702 6.62 -9.31 2.22
C ILE A 702 6.00 -7.93 2.04
N ARG A 703 5.30 -7.72 0.93
CA ARG A 703 4.70 -6.42 0.62
C ARG A 703 3.31 -6.54 0.03
N ASN A 704 2.52 -5.48 0.21
CA ASN A 704 1.19 -5.32 -0.39
C ASN A 704 0.22 -6.47 -0.11
N MET A 705 0.47 -7.26 0.93
CA MET A 705 -0.44 -8.33 1.31
C MET A 705 -1.81 -7.76 1.71
N GLN A 706 -2.89 -8.46 1.33
CA GLN A 706 -4.26 -8.03 1.58
C GLN A 706 -5.11 -9.21 2.07
N PHE A 707 -5.32 -9.34 3.37
CA PHE A 707 -6.25 -10.34 3.90
C PHE A 707 -7.56 -9.68 4.35
N ASN A 708 -8.67 -10.19 3.81
CA ASN A 708 -9.99 -9.65 4.07
C ASN A 708 -11.06 -10.72 3.86
N PRO A 709 -11.92 -11.03 4.86
CA PRO A 709 -13.01 -12.01 4.73
C PRO A 709 -13.96 -11.74 3.55
N HIS A 710 -14.08 -10.51 3.08
CA HIS A 710 -14.89 -10.16 1.92
C HIS A 710 -14.49 -10.89 0.64
N TYR A 711 -13.24 -11.34 0.51
CA TYR A 711 -12.82 -12.18 -0.63
C TYR A 711 -13.67 -13.45 -0.75
N GLY A 712 -13.99 -14.10 0.38
CA GLY A 712 -14.79 -15.29 0.38
C GLY A 712 -16.28 -15.06 0.04
N SER A 713 -16.83 -13.89 0.37
CA SER A 713 -18.22 -13.56 0.02
C SER A 713 -18.43 -13.31 -1.46
N ARG A 714 -17.36 -12.97 -2.17
CA ARG A 714 -17.35 -12.67 -3.61
C ARG A 714 -16.92 -13.86 -4.48
N LEU A 715 -16.87 -15.08 -3.92
CA LEU A 715 -16.55 -16.29 -4.67
C LEU A 715 -17.55 -16.52 -5.80
N PRO A 716 -17.06 -16.78 -7.02
CA PRO A 716 -17.92 -16.93 -8.18
C PRO A 716 -18.72 -18.23 -8.21
N GLN A 717 -18.54 -19.13 -7.26
CA GLN A 717 -19.11 -20.46 -7.28
C GLN A 717 -20.52 -20.52 -6.72
N GLY A 718 -21.44 -20.99 -7.54
CA GLY A 718 -22.77 -21.42 -7.12
C GLY A 718 -23.72 -20.30 -6.66
N GLY A 719 -23.37 -19.04 -6.88
CA GLY A 719 -24.22 -17.88 -6.56
C GLY A 719 -24.46 -17.67 -5.05
N GLN A 720 -23.72 -18.34 -4.19
CA GLN A 720 -23.78 -18.15 -2.74
C GLN A 720 -22.39 -17.77 -2.24
N GLY A 721 -22.10 -16.48 -2.20
CA GLY A 721 -21.04 -15.95 -1.35
C GLY A 721 -21.31 -16.36 0.10
N TYR A 722 -20.25 -16.67 0.84
CA TYR A 722 -20.42 -17.01 2.27
C TYR A 722 -20.80 -15.75 3.04
N PRO A 723 -21.65 -15.87 4.09
CA PRO A 723 -21.97 -14.71 4.91
C PRO A 723 -20.70 -14.12 5.52
N ASP A 724 -20.34 -12.91 5.13
CA ASP A 724 -19.15 -12.18 5.59
C ASP A 724 -18.97 -12.23 7.10
N LEU A 725 -20.06 -12.01 7.83
CA LEU A 725 -20.05 -11.98 9.28
C LEU A 725 -19.61 -13.32 9.90
N GLN A 726 -20.05 -14.46 9.33
CA GLN A 726 -19.66 -15.78 9.85
C GLN A 726 -18.18 -16.07 9.62
N MET A 727 -17.65 -15.75 8.43
CA MET A 727 -16.24 -15.88 8.14
C MET A 727 -15.40 -14.93 8.98
N THR A 728 -15.80 -13.68 9.08
CA THR A 728 -15.12 -12.69 9.91
C THR A 728 -14.99 -13.17 11.35
N ARG A 729 -16.08 -13.65 11.96
CA ARG A 729 -16.05 -14.21 13.33
C ARG A 729 -15.15 -15.44 13.45
N PHE A 730 -15.13 -16.29 12.43
CA PHE A 730 -14.25 -17.47 12.45
C PHE A 730 -12.78 -17.06 12.41
N VAL A 731 -12.36 -16.21 11.47
CA VAL A 731 -10.94 -15.78 11.35
C VAL A 731 -10.51 -14.96 12.55
N GLN A 732 -11.38 -14.14 13.12
CA GLN A 732 -11.12 -13.37 14.34
C GLN A 732 -10.88 -14.26 15.58
N SER A 733 -11.28 -15.53 15.52
CA SER A 733 -11.07 -16.51 16.60
C SER A 733 -10.00 -17.56 16.30
N ASN A 734 -9.58 -17.72 15.03
CA ASN A 734 -8.75 -18.85 14.61
C ASN A 734 -7.54 -18.49 13.73
N CYS A 735 -7.56 -17.36 13.02
CA CYS A 735 -6.53 -17.03 12.04
C CYS A 735 -5.37 -16.25 12.63
N SER A 736 -4.14 -16.72 12.42
CA SER A 736 -2.93 -15.89 12.49
C SER A 736 -2.56 -15.45 11.08
N ALA A 737 -2.81 -14.18 10.75
CA ALA A 737 -2.60 -13.72 9.38
C ALA A 737 -1.13 -13.75 8.96
N LEU A 738 -0.24 -13.21 9.80
CA LEU A 738 1.22 -13.31 9.63
C LEU A 738 1.83 -13.94 10.87
N LYS A 739 2.70 -14.94 10.69
CA LYS A 739 3.45 -15.60 11.76
C LYS A 739 4.93 -15.51 11.48
N PHE A 740 5.68 -15.06 12.48
CA PHE A 740 7.14 -14.97 12.41
C PHE A 740 7.78 -15.73 13.58
N ALA A 741 8.61 -16.70 13.26
CA ALA A 741 9.33 -17.51 14.24
C ALA A 741 10.85 -17.25 14.15
N ASP A 742 11.69 -18.23 13.80
CA ASP A 742 13.13 -18.05 13.61
C ASP A 742 13.42 -17.31 12.30
N VAL A 743 13.34 -15.98 12.31
CA VAL A 743 13.63 -15.14 11.15
C VAL A 743 14.65 -14.04 11.49
N LYS A 744 15.44 -13.59 10.50
CA LYS A 744 16.42 -12.51 10.64
C LYS A 744 16.29 -11.49 9.52
N ASN A 745 16.34 -10.20 9.87
CA ASN A 745 16.28 -9.09 8.90
C ASN A 745 15.05 -9.14 7.96
N GLN A 746 13.88 -9.51 8.50
CA GLN A 746 12.63 -9.54 7.78
C GLN A 746 12.13 -8.11 7.51
N THR A 747 11.67 -7.86 6.29
CA THR A 747 10.98 -6.62 5.92
C THR A 747 9.52 -6.87 5.57
N ILE A 748 8.63 -6.01 6.08
CA ILE A 748 7.20 -6.00 5.82
C ILE A 748 6.84 -4.59 5.34
N PHE A 749 6.12 -4.47 4.20
CA PHE A 749 5.87 -3.18 3.58
C PHE A 749 4.43 -3.07 3.06
N ASN A 750 3.69 -2.02 3.48
CA ASN A 750 2.32 -1.70 3.03
C ASN A 750 1.34 -2.88 3.10
N ASN A 751 1.38 -3.65 4.19
CA ASN A 751 0.53 -4.82 4.39
C ASN A 751 -0.72 -4.50 5.19
N PHE A 752 -1.82 -5.17 4.86
CA PHE A 752 -3.11 -5.00 5.53
C PHE A 752 -3.76 -6.33 5.87
N VAL A 753 -4.34 -6.38 7.07
CA VAL A 753 -5.11 -7.52 7.59
C VAL A 753 -6.44 -7.03 8.13
N TYR A 754 -7.55 -7.54 7.59
CA TYR A 754 -8.86 -7.36 8.17
C TYR A 754 -9.37 -8.69 8.76
N GLY A 755 -9.66 -8.68 10.05
CA GLY A 755 -10.22 -9.83 10.77
C GLY A 755 -9.23 -10.98 10.97
N SER A 756 -8.69 -11.14 12.16
CA SER A 756 -7.93 -12.32 12.59
C SER A 756 -7.82 -12.35 14.11
N ILE A 757 -7.50 -13.51 14.68
CA ILE A 757 -7.17 -13.56 16.11
C ILE A 757 -5.87 -12.81 16.38
N TYR A 758 -4.86 -13.01 15.49
CA TYR A 758 -3.59 -12.30 15.53
C TYR A 758 -3.32 -11.69 14.14
N GLY A 759 -3.26 -10.37 14.06
CA GLY A 759 -2.84 -9.68 12.84
C GLY A 759 -1.39 -10.05 12.50
N ILE A 760 -0.47 -9.87 13.46
CA ILE A 760 0.89 -10.40 13.38
C ILE A 760 1.23 -11.11 14.68
N HIS A 761 1.74 -12.35 14.56
CA HIS A 761 2.10 -13.23 15.65
C HIS A 761 3.59 -13.55 15.64
N PHE A 762 4.30 -13.17 16.70
CA PHE A 762 5.71 -13.45 16.90
C PHE A 762 5.85 -14.55 17.95
N LEU A 763 6.49 -15.66 17.58
CA LEU A 763 6.56 -16.85 18.41
C LEU A 763 7.90 -17.57 18.25
N LYS A 764 8.15 -18.53 19.12
CA LYS A 764 9.31 -19.41 19.05
C LYS A 764 9.09 -20.47 17.98
N ASP A 765 10.09 -20.71 17.15
CA ASP A 765 10.08 -21.81 16.19
C ASP A 765 10.14 -23.15 16.92
N ALA A 766 9.21 -24.03 16.59
CA ALA A 766 9.08 -25.33 17.27
C ALA A 766 10.23 -26.30 16.93
N VAL A 767 10.85 -26.17 15.76
CA VAL A 767 11.91 -27.05 15.25
C VAL A 767 13.28 -26.54 15.71
N THR A 768 13.58 -25.27 15.42
CA THR A 768 14.88 -24.68 15.73
C THR A 768 15.03 -24.24 17.19
N GLY A 769 13.90 -24.06 17.88
CA GLY A 769 13.87 -23.57 19.25
C GLY A 769 14.24 -22.07 19.37
N ARG A 770 14.34 -21.31 18.28
CA ARG A 770 14.75 -19.90 18.27
C ARG A 770 13.56 -18.94 18.10
N CYS A 771 13.70 -17.75 18.66
CA CYS A 771 12.76 -16.66 18.54
C CYS A 771 13.08 -15.78 17.32
N PRO A 772 12.13 -14.92 16.86
CA PRO A 772 12.41 -13.97 15.81
C PRO A 772 13.49 -12.98 16.23
N GLY A 773 14.38 -12.63 15.30
CA GLY A 773 15.42 -11.61 15.48
C GLY A 773 14.91 -10.21 15.11
N ARG A 774 15.55 -9.58 14.09
CA ARG A 774 15.19 -8.25 13.65
C ARG A 774 14.07 -8.29 12.60
N ILE A 775 13.00 -7.52 12.84
CA ILE A 775 11.89 -7.34 11.91
C ILE A 775 11.62 -5.85 11.76
N THR A 776 11.51 -5.38 10.53
CA THR A 776 11.15 -3.99 10.18
C THR A 776 9.85 -3.97 9.41
N MET A 777 8.87 -3.21 9.90
CA MET A 777 7.58 -3.01 9.25
C MET A 777 7.43 -1.53 8.88
N ILE A 778 6.97 -1.26 7.68
CA ILE A 778 6.62 0.09 7.23
C ILE A 778 5.26 0.03 6.54
N GLY A 779 4.32 0.85 7.00
CA GLY A 779 2.96 0.82 6.47
C GLY A 779 2.25 -0.50 6.79
N HIS A 780 1.75 -0.64 8.01
CA HIS A 780 0.96 -1.81 8.39
C HIS A 780 -0.41 -1.39 8.92
N GLY A 781 -1.45 -2.07 8.46
CA GLY A 781 -2.80 -1.98 8.97
C GLY A 781 -3.31 -3.31 9.50
N SER A 782 -3.88 -3.28 10.70
CA SER A 782 -4.64 -4.41 11.24
C SER A 782 -6.02 -3.90 11.64
N ASP A 783 -7.04 -4.27 10.91
CA ASP A 783 -8.42 -3.91 11.19
C ASP A 783 -9.24 -5.10 11.68
N GLY A 784 -10.08 -4.87 12.68
CA GLY A 784 -10.99 -5.89 13.21
C GLY A 784 -10.31 -7.11 13.81
N CYS A 785 -9.02 -7.02 14.19
CA CYS A 785 -8.30 -8.12 14.82
C CYS A 785 -8.61 -8.21 16.33
N THR A 786 -8.55 -9.42 16.90
CA THR A 786 -8.65 -9.60 18.36
C THR A 786 -7.38 -9.06 19.03
N PHE A 787 -6.22 -9.40 18.48
CA PHE A 787 -4.92 -8.81 18.83
C PHE A 787 -4.23 -8.39 17.53
N SER A 788 -3.98 -7.09 17.36
CA SER A 788 -3.32 -6.64 16.13
C SER A 788 -1.87 -7.11 16.07
N LEU A 789 -1.13 -7.01 17.18
CA LEU A 789 0.24 -7.52 17.34
C LEU A 789 0.34 -8.37 18.59
N PHE A 790 0.78 -9.62 18.45
CA PHE A 790 1.03 -10.52 19.58
C PHE A 790 2.48 -11.00 19.59
N VAL A 791 3.23 -10.61 20.61
CA VAL A 791 4.57 -11.15 20.91
C VAL A 791 4.42 -12.23 21.97
N GLU A 792 4.30 -13.48 21.54
CA GLU A 792 4.15 -14.62 22.42
C GLU A 792 5.49 -15.05 23.02
N ASP A 793 6.50 -15.23 22.15
CA ASP A 793 7.86 -15.59 22.53
C ASP A 793 8.87 -14.62 21.93
N ALA A 794 9.85 -14.21 22.72
CA ALA A 794 10.94 -13.36 22.27
C ALA A 794 12.18 -13.52 23.14
N ASP A 795 13.36 -13.50 22.56
CA ASP A 795 14.63 -13.52 23.27
C ASP A 795 15.27 -12.12 23.40
N LYS A 796 16.47 -12.03 23.94
CA LYS A 796 17.16 -10.75 24.16
C LYS A 796 17.52 -10.01 22.87
N ASP A 797 17.60 -10.71 21.75
CA ASP A 797 18.00 -10.21 20.43
C ASP A 797 16.79 -9.90 19.54
N THR A 798 15.56 -10.17 20.01
CA THR A 798 14.32 -9.85 19.32
C THR A 798 14.12 -8.33 19.28
N GLU A 799 14.18 -7.74 18.11
CA GLU A 799 13.97 -6.30 17.86
C GLU A 799 12.94 -6.11 16.73
N ILE A 800 11.71 -5.75 17.09
CA ILE A 800 10.62 -5.50 16.15
C ILE A 800 10.39 -4.01 16.11
N THR A 801 10.45 -3.41 14.92
CA THR A 801 10.19 -1.98 14.70
C THR A 801 9.13 -1.80 13.63
N ALA A 802 8.04 -1.10 13.98
CA ALA A 802 7.00 -0.67 13.05
C ALA A 802 7.04 0.84 12.89
N VAL A 803 6.92 1.31 11.66
CA VAL A 803 6.79 2.72 11.30
C VAL A 803 5.51 2.89 10.50
N ASN A 804 4.69 3.85 10.86
CA ASN A 804 3.37 4.07 10.29
C ASN A 804 2.50 2.80 10.41
N SER A 805 1.81 2.65 11.51
CA SER A 805 0.90 1.53 11.73
C SER A 805 -0.45 2.01 12.23
N GLU A 806 -1.51 1.52 11.65
CA GLU A 806 -2.86 1.69 12.16
C GLU A 806 -3.38 0.35 12.69
N LEU A 807 -3.75 0.33 13.97
CA LEU A 807 -4.17 -0.88 14.66
C LEU A 807 -5.57 -0.70 15.21
N VAL A 808 -6.47 -1.57 14.79
CA VAL A 808 -7.91 -1.49 15.09
C VAL A 808 -8.42 -2.80 15.68
N ASN A 809 -9.17 -2.68 16.75
CA ASN A 809 -9.88 -3.82 17.33
C ASN A 809 -11.39 -3.66 17.20
N THR A 810 -12.06 -4.72 16.82
CA THR A 810 -13.51 -4.77 16.76
C THR A 810 -14.06 -5.57 17.96
N ARG A 811 -15.25 -5.21 18.44
CA ARG A 811 -15.91 -5.97 19.48
C ARG A 811 -16.34 -7.34 18.95
N ILE A 812 -15.88 -8.40 19.63
CA ILE A 812 -16.28 -9.80 19.40
C ILE A 812 -16.77 -10.34 20.72
N GLU A 813 -18.00 -10.85 20.74
CA GLU A 813 -18.63 -11.31 21.98
C GLU A 813 -17.90 -12.51 22.59
N GLU A 814 -17.35 -13.38 21.75
CA GLU A 814 -16.63 -14.60 22.16
C GLU A 814 -15.19 -14.34 22.65
N GLN A 815 -14.68 -13.11 22.43
CA GLN A 815 -13.31 -12.74 22.82
C GLN A 815 -13.36 -11.62 23.89
N PRO A 816 -13.39 -11.97 25.16
CA PRO A 816 -13.53 -10.98 26.24
C PRO A 816 -12.28 -10.08 26.38
N VAL A 817 -11.11 -10.55 25.96
CA VAL A 817 -9.87 -9.77 25.99
C VAL A 817 -9.45 -9.41 24.55
N ARG A 818 -9.33 -8.14 24.30
CA ARG A 818 -8.91 -7.56 23.01
C ARG A 818 -7.92 -6.45 23.27
N SER A 819 -6.87 -6.39 22.45
CA SER A 819 -5.83 -5.40 22.62
C SER A 819 -5.13 -5.14 21.28
N TYR A 820 -4.67 -3.91 21.06
CA TYR A 820 -3.85 -3.62 19.89
C TYR A 820 -2.50 -4.35 19.98
N VAL A 821 -1.92 -4.39 21.17
CA VAL A 821 -0.62 -5.02 21.42
C VAL A 821 -0.73 -5.92 22.64
N LEU A 822 -0.25 -7.14 22.51
CA LEU A 822 -0.05 -8.07 23.62
C LEU A 822 1.41 -8.55 23.61
N MET A 823 2.17 -8.24 24.66
CA MET A 823 3.54 -8.72 24.87
C MET A 823 3.59 -9.72 26.04
N GLY A 824 3.79 -11.00 25.72
CA GLY A 824 3.68 -12.11 26.65
C GLY A 824 2.24 -12.49 26.97
N ASP A 825 1.97 -13.78 27.09
CA ASP A 825 0.64 -14.29 27.39
C ASP A 825 0.20 -14.04 28.84
N ARG A 826 1.14 -14.05 29.81
CA ARG A 826 0.90 -13.84 31.24
C ARG A 826 2.02 -13.04 31.92
N PRO A 827 1.71 -12.29 33.00
CA PRO A 827 2.73 -11.71 33.83
C PRO A 827 3.64 -12.80 34.47
N GLY A 828 4.95 -12.54 34.46
CA GLY A 828 5.93 -13.42 35.08
C GLY A 828 6.29 -14.70 34.33
N THR A 829 5.72 -14.95 33.14
CA THR A 829 6.15 -16.05 32.28
C THR A 829 7.47 -15.68 31.57
N PRO A 830 8.47 -16.57 31.51
CA PRO A 830 9.78 -16.27 30.94
C PRO A 830 9.80 -16.30 29.39
N LYS A 831 8.67 -16.48 28.71
CA LYS A 831 8.60 -16.58 27.24
C LYS A 831 9.08 -15.34 26.50
N VAL A 832 8.83 -14.13 27.03
CA VAL A 832 9.36 -12.87 26.50
C VAL A 832 10.49 -12.37 27.40
N HIS A 833 11.69 -12.30 26.83
CA HIS A 833 12.87 -11.82 27.57
C HIS A 833 12.76 -10.31 27.87
N PRO A 834 13.20 -9.82 29.04
CA PRO A 834 13.16 -8.38 29.37
C PRO A 834 13.90 -7.47 28.37
N GLY A 835 14.91 -7.99 27.66
CA GLY A 835 15.66 -7.31 26.59
C GLY A 835 14.95 -7.25 25.24
N ALA A 836 13.93 -8.09 25.02
CA ALA A 836 13.14 -8.08 23.80
C ALA A 836 12.42 -6.73 23.65
N ARG A 837 12.37 -6.20 22.45
CA ARG A 837 11.82 -4.88 22.18
C ARG A 837 10.82 -4.88 21.03
N LEU A 838 9.65 -4.30 21.29
CA LEU A 838 8.70 -3.87 20.26
C LEU A 838 8.65 -2.34 20.26
N THR A 839 8.95 -1.73 19.12
CA THR A 839 8.90 -0.27 18.93
C THR A 839 7.86 0.06 17.88
N LEU A 840 6.87 0.88 18.24
CA LEU A 840 5.88 1.45 17.33
C LEU A 840 6.17 2.94 17.19
N CYS A 841 6.60 3.33 16.00
CA CYS A 841 6.87 4.72 15.63
C CYS A 841 5.74 5.23 14.76
N ASN A 842 5.14 6.35 15.14
CA ASN A 842 4.13 7.02 14.32
C ASN A 842 2.93 6.11 14.03
N SER A 843 2.13 5.83 15.06
CA SER A 843 1.03 4.86 14.98
C SER A 843 -0.30 5.47 15.39
N ALA A 844 -1.41 4.93 14.89
CA ALA A 844 -2.76 5.25 15.32
C ALA A 844 -3.48 4.00 15.86
N PHE A 845 -4.30 4.21 16.88
CA PHE A 845 -5.04 3.15 17.57
C PHE A 845 -6.50 3.55 17.71
N TRP A 846 -7.41 2.69 17.27
CA TRP A 846 -8.83 2.96 17.35
C TRP A 846 -9.69 1.68 17.35
N GLY A 847 -11.02 1.84 17.46
CA GLY A 847 -11.95 0.73 17.57
C GLY A 847 -12.42 0.50 19.00
N SER A 848 -12.62 -0.74 19.41
CA SER A 848 -13.23 -1.12 20.68
C SER A 848 -12.37 -2.10 21.50
N PRO A 849 -11.11 -1.76 21.84
CA PRO A 849 -10.30 -2.64 22.70
C PRO A 849 -10.83 -2.59 24.14
N VAL A 850 -10.57 -3.66 24.89
CA VAL A 850 -10.79 -3.67 26.35
C VAL A 850 -9.63 -2.94 27.03
N VAL A 851 -8.41 -3.25 26.61
CA VAL A 851 -7.16 -2.58 27.03
C VAL A 851 -6.38 -2.27 25.76
N GLY A 852 -5.79 -1.08 25.68
CA GLY A 852 -5.07 -0.68 24.47
C GLY A 852 -3.84 -1.56 24.20
N ALA A 853 -2.77 -1.41 24.96
CA ALA A 853 -1.57 -2.23 24.90
C ALA A 853 -1.32 -2.92 26.24
N ILE A 854 -1.08 -4.22 26.23
CA ILE A 854 -0.78 -5.04 27.42
C ILE A 854 0.69 -5.46 27.36
N VAL A 855 1.45 -5.08 28.37
CA VAL A 855 2.86 -5.46 28.52
C VAL A 855 3.02 -6.36 29.74
N ASN A 856 2.99 -7.65 29.51
CA ASN A 856 3.23 -8.63 30.57
C ASN A 856 4.75 -8.84 30.81
N ASN A 857 5.56 -8.77 29.74
CA ASN A 857 7.02 -8.90 29.77
C ASN A 857 7.67 -8.11 28.63
N GLY A 858 8.99 -7.96 28.64
CA GLY A 858 9.75 -7.27 27.58
C GLY A 858 9.68 -5.75 27.67
N THR A 859 9.93 -5.09 26.56
CA THR A 859 9.93 -3.61 26.47
C THR A 859 9.07 -3.16 25.29
N LEU A 860 7.98 -2.45 25.57
CA LEU A 860 7.18 -1.72 24.58
C LEU A 860 7.68 -0.27 24.50
N CYS A 861 7.94 0.21 23.29
CA CYS A 861 8.23 1.62 23.03
C CYS A 861 7.16 2.18 22.09
N LEU A 862 6.31 3.05 22.59
CA LEU A 862 5.37 3.85 21.81
C LEU A 862 5.99 5.23 21.58
N ARG A 863 6.29 5.52 20.34
CA ARG A 863 6.89 6.78 19.92
C ARG A 863 5.99 7.47 18.93
N GLN A 864 5.39 8.57 19.34
CA GLN A 864 4.43 9.32 18.55
C GLN A 864 3.23 8.45 18.12
N ALA A 865 2.33 8.26 19.04
CA ALA A 865 1.12 7.48 18.84
C ALA A 865 -0.12 8.37 18.97
N ASN A 866 -1.22 7.96 18.35
CA ASN A 866 -2.54 8.55 18.51
C ASN A 866 -3.51 7.48 19.01
N PHE A 867 -3.92 7.57 20.24
CA PHE A 867 -5.03 6.76 20.77
C PHE A 867 -6.35 7.52 20.54
N ALA A 868 -6.85 7.44 19.32
CA ALA A 868 -8.08 8.13 18.92
C ALA A 868 -9.32 7.57 19.63
N SER A 869 -9.33 6.27 19.88
CA SER A 869 -10.29 5.57 20.72
C SER A 869 -9.52 4.44 21.42
N CYS A 870 -9.61 4.34 22.73
CA CYS A 870 -8.83 3.33 23.45
C CYS A 870 -9.61 2.74 24.62
N GLY A 871 -9.24 1.51 25.01
CA GLY A 871 -9.64 0.92 26.26
C GLY A 871 -9.05 1.66 27.45
N ALA A 872 -9.55 1.42 28.62
CA ALA A 872 -9.01 1.95 29.86
C ALA A 872 -8.41 0.82 30.70
N PRO A 873 -7.06 0.82 30.86
CA PRO A 873 -6.09 1.79 30.37
C PRO A 873 -5.71 1.62 28.87
N ALA A 874 -5.23 2.71 28.23
CA ALA A 874 -4.64 2.63 26.90
C ALA A 874 -3.32 1.86 26.92
N VAL A 875 -2.53 1.95 27.97
CA VAL A 875 -1.30 1.17 28.20
C VAL A 875 -1.36 0.55 29.59
N ASP A 876 -1.26 -0.78 29.65
CA ASP A 876 -1.30 -1.56 30.88
C ASP A 876 0.00 -2.37 31.04
N VAL A 877 0.88 -1.93 31.94
CA VAL A 877 2.16 -2.59 32.21
C VAL A 877 2.02 -3.48 33.43
N ARG A 878 1.93 -4.77 33.23
CA ARG A 878 1.77 -5.80 34.24
C ARG A 878 3.09 -6.44 34.64
N GLY A 879 4.10 -6.35 33.75
CA GLY A 879 5.48 -6.76 33.94
C GLY A 879 6.33 -6.14 32.81
N GLY A 880 7.65 -6.08 32.96
CA GLY A 880 8.52 -5.49 31.93
C GLY A 880 8.56 -3.97 31.96
N ARG A 881 8.59 -3.31 30.78
CA ARG A 881 8.79 -1.86 30.65
C ARG A 881 7.92 -1.27 29.54
N ALA A 882 7.51 -0.03 29.72
CA ALA A 882 6.88 0.76 28.67
C ALA A 882 7.53 2.16 28.58
N HIS A 883 7.81 2.61 27.38
CA HIS A 883 8.23 3.97 27.07
C HIS A 883 7.19 4.60 26.16
N VAL A 884 6.59 5.72 26.58
CA VAL A 884 5.50 6.36 25.86
C VAL A 884 5.86 7.84 25.62
N TYR A 885 6.11 8.17 24.38
CA TYR A 885 6.66 9.46 23.99
C TYR A 885 5.81 10.13 22.92
N THR A 886 5.56 11.43 23.08
CA THR A 886 4.87 12.30 22.09
C THR A 886 3.51 11.73 21.67
N THR A 887 2.81 11.11 22.59
CA THR A 887 1.57 10.39 22.32
C THR A 887 0.36 11.27 22.61
N TYR A 888 -0.63 11.23 21.71
CA TYR A 888 -1.93 11.86 21.90
C TYR A 888 -2.94 10.83 22.40
N PHE A 889 -3.51 11.09 23.56
CA PHE A 889 -4.61 10.32 24.16
C PHE A 889 -5.90 11.12 24.01
N ALA A 890 -6.73 10.76 23.01
CA ALA A 890 -7.94 11.51 22.70
C ALA A 890 -9.10 11.19 23.64
N HIS A 891 -9.60 9.97 23.64
CA HIS A 891 -10.73 9.58 24.48
C HIS A 891 -10.53 8.18 25.07
N PRO A 892 -10.65 8.00 26.40
CA PRO A 892 -10.75 6.68 26.99
C PRO A 892 -12.13 6.09 26.69
N VAL A 893 -12.23 4.78 26.54
CA VAL A 893 -13.51 4.06 26.48
C VAL A 893 -14.33 4.36 27.76
N PRO A 894 -15.67 4.50 27.67
CA PRO A 894 -16.52 4.89 28.80
C PRO A 894 -16.33 4.05 30.07
N LYS A 895 -16.56 4.67 31.22
CA LYS A 895 -16.35 4.11 32.58
C LYS A 895 -17.01 2.76 32.85
N GLU A 896 -18.08 2.44 32.12
CA GLU A 896 -18.86 1.22 32.27
C GLU A 896 -18.08 -0.04 31.83
N ALA A 897 -17.17 0.09 30.88
CA ALA A 897 -16.29 -0.99 30.44
C ALA A 897 -15.04 -1.18 31.32
N ALA A 898 -14.74 -0.27 32.24
CA ALA A 898 -13.45 -0.18 32.94
C ALA A 898 -13.52 -0.39 34.48
N GLY A 899 -14.66 -0.77 35.03
CA GLY A 899 -14.74 -1.07 36.48
C GLY A 899 -14.41 0.12 37.41
N GLY A 900 -14.69 1.34 36.98
CA GLY A 900 -14.73 2.51 37.90
C GLY A 900 -13.43 3.35 38.03
N ASN A 901 -12.27 2.88 37.63
CA ASN A 901 -11.00 3.61 37.70
C ASN A 901 -10.39 3.84 36.32
N ALA A 902 -11.05 4.66 35.48
CA ALA A 902 -10.52 5.01 34.18
C ALA A 902 -9.18 5.76 34.30
N THR A 903 -8.16 5.27 33.61
CA THR A 903 -6.84 5.90 33.47
C THR A 903 -6.29 5.66 32.07
N TYR A 904 -5.44 6.54 31.56
CA TYR A 904 -4.76 6.30 30.29
C TYR A 904 -3.66 5.26 30.37
N ALA A 905 -2.97 5.19 31.49
CA ALA A 905 -1.88 4.24 31.66
C ALA A 905 -1.86 3.69 33.08
N ARG A 906 -1.57 2.41 33.22
CA ARG A 906 -1.50 1.71 34.51
C ARG A 906 -0.24 0.88 34.62
N LEU A 907 0.34 0.91 35.80
CA LEU A 907 1.52 0.15 36.14
C LEU A 907 1.24 -0.71 37.39
N HIS A 908 1.48 -2.02 37.28
CA HIS A 908 1.28 -2.99 38.35
C HIS A 908 2.61 -3.53 38.91
N GLY A 909 2.55 -4.07 40.12
CA GLY A 909 3.61 -4.90 40.73
C GLY A 909 4.91 -4.19 41.05
N GLY A 910 5.98 -4.96 41.20
CA GLY A 910 7.33 -4.49 41.53
C GLY A 910 8.33 -4.76 40.40
N GLY A 911 9.33 -3.87 40.25
CA GLY A 911 10.42 -4.06 39.30
C GLY A 911 10.12 -3.72 37.83
N ILE A 912 9.01 -3.07 37.58
CA ILE A 912 8.62 -2.56 36.26
C ILE A 912 8.76 -1.05 36.21
N LEU A 913 8.93 -0.53 34.99
CA LEU A 913 9.14 0.90 34.74
C LEU A 913 8.25 1.38 33.59
N MET A 914 7.58 2.50 33.81
CA MET A 914 6.94 3.26 32.74
C MET A 914 7.55 4.66 32.64
N GLU A 915 8.04 5.01 31.48
CA GLU A 915 8.54 6.36 31.19
C GLU A 915 7.59 7.10 30.26
N LEU A 916 7.11 8.25 30.72
CA LEU A 916 6.15 9.10 30.00
C LEU A 916 6.80 10.44 29.67
N THR A 917 6.84 10.83 28.40
CA THR A 917 7.47 12.10 28.00
C THR A 917 6.71 12.78 26.88
N ASN A 918 6.33 14.04 27.12
CA ASN A 918 5.68 14.92 26.14
C ASN A 918 4.37 14.36 25.57
N ASN A 919 3.53 13.78 26.42
CA ASN A 919 2.24 13.27 26.01
C ASN A 919 1.13 14.29 26.19
N TYR A 920 0.10 14.25 25.37
CA TYR A 920 -1.08 15.10 25.44
C TYR A 920 -2.31 14.27 25.81
N TYR A 921 -3.02 14.72 26.84
CA TYR A 921 -4.21 14.07 27.38
C TYR A 921 -5.41 14.99 27.17
N ALA A 922 -6.38 14.59 26.36
CA ALA A 922 -7.59 15.36 26.08
C ALA A 922 -8.55 15.45 27.28
N SER A 923 -8.38 14.58 28.28
CA SER A 923 -9.13 14.61 29.54
C SER A 923 -8.19 14.71 30.77
N PRO A 924 -8.69 15.02 31.96
CA PRO A 924 -7.88 15.16 33.18
C PRO A 924 -7.36 13.83 33.74
N LEU A 925 -7.65 12.68 33.10
CA LEU A 925 -7.13 11.37 33.52
C LEU A 925 -5.61 11.35 33.50
N ARG A 926 -5.00 10.64 34.43
CA ARG A 926 -3.54 10.55 34.57
C ARG A 926 -3.10 9.09 34.68
N PRO A 927 -1.82 8.83 34.40
CA PRO A 927 -1.21 7.52 34.67
C PRO A 927 -1.31 7.19 36.17
N VAL A 928 -1.52 5.91 36.50
CA VAL A 928 -1.61 5.37 37.85
C VAL A 928 -0.59 4.26 38.04
N SER A 929 0.06 4.25 39.20
CA SER A 929 1.05 3.25 39.58
C SER A 929 0.71 2.69 40.96
N ASP A 930 0.91 1.37 41.15
CA ASP A 930 0.73 0.72 42.46
C ASP A 930 1.81 1.11 43.47
N LYS A 931 2.98 1.58 43.00
CA LYS A 931 4.09 2.02 43.84
C LYS A 931 4.67 3.36 43.39
N PRO A 932 5.03 4.26 44.30
CA PRO A 932 5.73 5.50 43.98
C PRO A 932 7.05 5.25 43.23
N GLY A 933 7.39 6.12 42.28
CA GLY A 933 8.66 6.11 41.53
C GLY A 933 8.77 5.11 40.37
N GLN A 934 7.74 4.31 40.10
CA GLN A 934 7.71 3.42 38.98
C GLN A 934 7.28 4.10 37.65
N VAL A 935 6.58 5.24 37.76
CA VAL A 935 6.26 6.10 36.62
C VAL A 935 7.18 7.30 36.67
N THR A 936 7.94 7.51 35.62
CA THR A 936 8.96 8.56 35.48
C THR A 936 8.77 9.34 34.19
N GLY A 937 9.52 10.42 34.00
CA GLY A 937 9.56 11.20 32.77
C GLY A 937 9.11 12.66 32.92
N SER A 938 9.05 13.38 31.81
CA SER A 938 8.74 14.80 31.76
C SER A 938 7.24 15.11 31.93
N ASP A 939 6.35 14.13 31.83
CA ASP A 939 4.91 14.26 32.06
C ASP A 939 4.53 14.13 33.54
N VAL A 940 5.39 13.52 34.31
CA VAL A 940 5.14 13.20 35.72
C VAL A 940 5.55 14.40 36.56
N LYS A 941 4.56 15.16 37.10
CA LYS A 941 4.75 16.25 38.05
C LYS A 941 4.50 15.79 39.48
#